data_1d2c9234f342a1d8fa12ff5ab6f7bb8e
#
_entry.id   1d2c9234f342a1d8fa12ff5ab6f7bb8e
#
_cell.length_a   1.000
_cell.length_b   1.000
_cell.length_c   1.000
_cell.angle_alpha   90.00
_cell.angle_beta   90.00
_cell.angle_gamma   90.00
#
_symmetry.space_group_name_H-M   'P 1'
#
loop_
_entity.id
_entity.type
_entity.pdbx_description
1 polymer ?
#
loop_
_entity_poly.entity_id
_entity_poly.type
_entity_poly.pdbx_seq_one_letter_code
_entity_poly.pdbx_strand_id
1 'polypeptide(L)'
;MSSKTLHFISHTHWDREWYMPFEAHRYKLVEFFDRLLNTLDTDPSFKSFHLDGQTIMIEDYLEIRPQMREKIEKYIAEGRLVNGPWYILQDEYLVDGESNVRNMLVGQQVSAQYGKVSNVGYFPDAFGNIGQAPQILRGFDIDTVAFGRGVVDTHGDLYDTGEENYGKAKSEIVWRSPDGSKVIGAVFQNWYNNGNEIPADLDEAAERIRAIRAAAERCATTPHLLMMNGCDHQPVQCDIGQIIDRMNESGFEDTLVHSSFADYFDAIKPYRDNFGIFVGELNGENSNGWGTLANTASARIYLKQYNSRCQALLEKNAEPMSVFSRMYANGSVDRDYFRWMWKTLMQNHPHDSICGCSVDDVHSEMVTRFKKVLHAGGEVLKEEKSVFAASLNTASVGTPYAVTVFNPAGHISSEAVTVTVDLPEDTTVTAEMIAVLDNGRAIPADVKDLGIVSDYVLPKDRFRIPFRCRRFSLSFRAADVPALGYKTFGVSVDGAKDVQSDLTVYKSGMQNKRLKVKIQRDGSVLVTDRKTGASYLTGIFVDSGDRGEEYNYREAHDMTRMTTEGTRARVELFSASAAAVTFRIVHKMKIPAGLDENGCRTGECDMVIENFCTLREGARRLDLRTVIHNDAENHRVVVHTRHGIVCDTVTAEGQFDFVKRAIVPCEQWQNPMKPGKMTTFFGLEDENRGLYIAGRGLCEYEVLRDEHRTMALTLHRGVAELGDWNYFPTPEAQCKGTLTVEYALVPFADSLRDRENAALECYSFAAYEPAAFCGPVQEGSNPADGALVGLSGHGFIVSALKMAEDRDSVILRVFNPYGTDTKMKLDLGERFSSAHLTNLAEKRQKKLPCRNRSVTVPIPAKKIVTVELIPAE
;
A
#
# COMPACT_ATOMS: atom_id res chain seq x y z
N MET A 1 -36.78 8.11 32.14
CA MET A 1 -35.47 7.72 31.58
C MET A 1 -34.39 8.52 32.31
N SER A 2 -33.20 8.00 32.52
CA SER A 2 -32.11 8.80 33.11
C SER A 2 -31.68 9.86 32.11
N SER A 3 -31.41 11.10 32.56
CA SER A 3 -30.88 12.18 31.74
C SER A 3 -29.56 11.75 31.08
N LYS A 4 -29.36 12.12 29.83
CA LYS A 4 -28.14 11.88 29.01
C LYS A 4 -27.44 13.19 28.70
N THR A 5 -26.18 13.10 28.31
CA THR A 5 -25.46 14.22 27.73
C THR A 5 -25.23 13.94 26.24
N LEU A 6 -25.77 14.79 25.38
CA LEU A 6 -25.66 14.69 23.93
C LEU A 6 -24.55 15.63 23.45
N HIS A 7 -23.47 15.06 22.92
CA HIS A 7 -22.31 15.78 22.39
C HIS A 7 -22.47 16.02 20.89
N PHE A 8 -22.88 17.24 20.53
CA PHE A 8 -22.95 17.66 19.13
C PHE A 8 -21.57 18.08 18.66
N ILE A 9 -21.02 17.38 17.67
CA ILE A 9 -19.74 17.68 17.04
C ILE A 9 -20.01 18.19 15.63
N SER A 10 -19.81 19.50 15.44
CA SER A 10 -19.87 20.11 14.11
C SER A 10 -18.65 19.69 13.31
N HIS A 11 -18.89 19.15 12.12
CA HIS A 11 -17.85 18.66 11.21
C HIS A 11 -18.32 18.70 9.76
N THR A 12 -17.46 18.36 8.86
CA THR A 12 -17.77 17.90 7.50
C THR A 12 -17.01 16.61 7.26
N HIS A 13 -17.53 15.71 6.43
CA HIS A 13 -16.68 14.78 5.71
C HIS A 13 -16.32 15.45 4.39
N TRP A 14 -15.03 15.51 4.06
CA TRP A 14 -14.58 16.26 2.90
C TRP A 14 -13.72 15.38 1.99
N ASP A 15 -14.38 14.77 1.00
CA ASP A 15 -13.65 14.16 -0.09
C ASP A 15 -13.01 15.25 -0.93
N ARG A 16 -11.69 15.19 -1.06
CA ARG A 16 -10.95 16.15 -1.84
C ARG A 16 -11.35 16.15 -3.32
N GLU A 17 -11.73 14.98 -3.79
CA GLU A 17 -12.21 14.67 -5.14
C GLU A 17 -13.01 13.37 -5.08
N TRP A 18 -14.16 13.27 -5.77
CA TRP A 18 -15.00 12.08 -5.83
C TRP A 18 -15.99 12.15 -7.01
N TYR A 19 -17.25 12.59 -6.78
CA TYR A 19 -18.25 12.80 -7.85
C TYR A 19 -18.05 14.11 -8.62
N MET A 20 -17.07 14.91 -8.25
CA MET A 20 -16.55 16.08 -8.96
C MET A 20 -15.02 16.06 -8.95
N PRO A 21 -14.35 16.64 -9.97
CA PRO A 21 -12.91 16.84 -9.96
C PRO A 21 -12.45 17.77 -8.84
N PHE A 22 -11.18 17.66 -8.45
CA PHE A 22 -10.58 18.39 -7.35
C PHE A 22 -10.85 19.91 -7.39
N GLU A 23 -10.68 20.57 -8.52
CA GLU A 23 -10.87 22.04 -8.59
C GLU A 23 -12.33 22.46 -8.39
N ALA A 24 -13.29 21.61 -8.75
CA ALA A 24 -14.71 21.87 -8.48
C ALA A 24 -15.00 21.71 -6.97
N HIS A 25 -14.46 20.67 -6.33
CA HIS A 25 -14.53 20.52 -4.87
C HIS A 25 -13.79 21.65 -4.14
N ARG A 26 -12.59 22.06 -4.62
CA ARG A 26 -11.85 23.17 -4.01
C ARG A 26 -12.63 24.49 -4.07
N TYR A 27 -13.36 24.78 -5.15
CA TYR A 27 -14.23 25.93 -5.19
C TYR A 27 -15.27 25.89 -4.06
N LYS A 28 -15.89 24.76 -3.84
CA LYS A 28 -16.84 24.55 -2.72
C LYS A 28 -16.14 24.62 -1.35
N LEU A 29 -14.93 24.15 -1.24
CA LEU A 29 -14.12 24.25 -0.02
C LEU A 29 -13.87 25.71 0.37
N VAL A 30 -13.61 26.58 -0.61
CA VAL A 30 -13.42 28.01 -0.36
C VAL A 30 -14.72 28.65 0.17
N GLU A 31 -15.87 28.37 -0.44
CA GLU A 31 -17.18 28.83 0.06
C GLU A 31 -17.46 28.32 1.48
N PHE A 32 -17.15 27.05 1.73
CA PHE A 32 -17.30 26.42 3.04
C PHE A 32 -16.44 27.10 4.12
N PHE A 33 -15.12 27.30 3.88
CA PHE A 33 -14.24 27.95 4.84
C PHE A 33 -14.61 29.41 5.06
N ASP A 34 -14.94 30.17 4.02
CA ASP A 34 -15.37 31.56 4.14
C ASP A 34 -16.61 31.66 5.06
N ARG A 35 -17.58 30.74 4.93
CA ARG A 35 -18.76 30.65 5.82
C ARG A 35 -18.39 30.21 7.23
N LEU A 36 -17.56 29.17 7.40
CA LEU A 36 -17.12 28.69 8.71
C LEU A 36 -16.37 29.79 9.49
N LEU A 37 -15.40 30.45 8.87
CA LEU A 37 -14.62 31.51 9.53
C LEU A 37 -15.48 32.72 9.89
N ASN A 38 -16.50 33.04 9.07
CA ASN A 38 -17.48 34.09 9.43
C ASN A 38 -18.32 33.67 10.64
N THR A 39 -18.76 32.41 10.71
CA THR A 39 -19.52 31.88 11.85
C THR A 39 -18.70 31.94 13.14
N LEU A 40 -17.41 31.53 13.08
CA LEU A 40 -16.50 31.61 14.21
C LEU A 40 -16.25 33.07 14.68
N ASP A 41 -16.29 34.05 13.76
CA ASP A 41 -16.15 35.47 14.11
C ASP A 41 -17.41 36.05 14.78
N THR A 42 -18.59 35.63 14.33
CA THR A 42 -19.86 36.31 14.66
C THR A 42 -20.67 35.62 15.75
N ASP A 43 -20.44 34.30 15.99
CA ASP A 43 -21.18 33.55 16.97
C ASP A 43 -20.26 32.89 18.04
N PRO A 44 -20.24 33.45 19.26
CA PRO A 44 -19.50 32.86 20.38
C PRO A 44 -20.12 31.59 20.95
N SER A 45 -21.38 31.26 20.61
CA SER A 45 -22.03 30.02 21.00
C SER A 45 -21.55 28.83 20.14
N PHE A 46 -21.04 29.11 18.94
CA PHE A 46 -20.43 28.11 18.08
C PHE A 46 -19.02 27.75 18.61
N LYS A 47 -18.92 26.62 19.37
CA LYS A 47 -17.74 26.32 20.21
C LYS A 47 -16.61 25.69 19.42
N SER A 48 -16.88 24.74 18.51
CA SER A 48 -15.86 23.93 17.89
C SER A 48 -16.31 23.44 16.51
N PHE A 49 -15.36 23.29 15.58
CA PHE A 49 -15.55 22.62 14.29
C PHE A 49 -14.38 21.67 14.00
N HIS A 50 -14.68 20.44 13.63
CA HIS A 50 -13.71 19.41 13.28
C HIS A 50 -13.49 19.35 11.77
N LEU A 51 -12.24 19.63 11.33
CA LEU A 51 -11.84 19.63 9.92
C LEU A 51 -11.51 18.21 9.44
N ASP A 52 -12.45 17.28 9.56
CA ASP A 52 -12.40 15.94 8.99
C ASP A 52 -11.11 15.14 9.30
N GLY A 53 -10.40 15.47 10.38
CA GLY A 53 -9.15 14.79 10.73
C GLY A 53 -7.98 14.99 9.76
N GLN A 54 -8.11 15.84 8.75
CA GLN A 54 -7.10 16.04 7.69
C GLN A 54 -6.67 17.51 7.56
N THR A 55 -5.38 17.72 7.30
CA THR A 55 -4.79 19.06 7.25
C THR A 55 -4.77 19.66 5.85
N ILE A 56 -4.80 18.83 4.81
CA ILE A 56 -4.71 19.28 3.42
C ILE A 56 -5.80 20.30 3.06
N MET A 57 -6.99 20.23 3.69
CA MET A 57 -8.07 21.19 3.51
C MET A 57 -7.61 22.63 3.78
N ILE A 58 -6.75 22.83 4.80
CA ILE A 58 -6.20 24.14 5.12
C ILE A 58 -5.23 24.59 4.03
N GLU A 59 -4.38 23.70 3.52
CA GLU A 59 -3.44 24.06 2.43
C GLU A 59 -4.20 24.40 1.14
N ASP A 60 -5.19 23.57 0.75
CA ASP A 60 -6.01 23.78 -0.44
C ASP A 60 -6.79 25.12 -0.37
N TYR A 61 -7.28 25.48 0.82
CA TYR A 61 -7.95 26.77 1.05
C TYR A 61 -6.97 27.94 1.00
N LEU A 62 -5.84 27.85 1.70
CA LEU A 62 -4.86 28.92 1.80
C LEU A 62 -4.12 29.18 0.48
N GLU A 63 -4.06 28.24 -0.44
CA GLU A 63 -3.58 28.49 -1.81
C GLU A 63 -4.42 29.55 -2.52
N ILE A 64 -5.73 29.63 -2.24
CA ILE A 64 -6.67 30.58 -2.82
C ILE A 64 -6.88 31.82 -1.92
N ARG A 65 -6.79 31.67 -0.58
CA ARG A 65 -7.04 32.70 0.43
C ARG A 65 -5.85 32.85 1.40
N PRO A 66 -4.62 33.13 0.94
CA PRO A 66 -3.45 33.17 1.82
C PRO A 66 -3.58 34.19 2.96
N GLN A 67 -4.37 35.26 2.78
CA GLN A 67 -4.63 36.29 3.79
C GLN A 67 -5.44 35.78 5.01
N MET A 68 -6.04 34.60 4.92
CA MET A 68 -6.83 34.01 6.01
C MET A 68 -6.01 33.17 6.99
N ARG A 69 -4.72 33.03 6.76
CA ARG A 69 -3.81 32.21 7.57
C ARG A 69 -3.87 32.58 9.07
N GLU A 70 -3.67 33.85 9.40
CA GLU A 70 -3.68 34.31 10.80
C GLU A 70 -5.02 34.02 11.50
N LYS A 71 -6.12 34.11 10.76
CA LYS A 71 -7.45 33.82 11.29
C LYS A 71 -7.63 32.32 11.60
N ILE A 72 -7.15 31.45 10.73
CA ILE A 72 -7.14 29.99 10.96
C ILE A 72 -6.29 29.66 12.18
N GLU A 73 -5.06 30.17 12.25
CA GLU A 73 -4.14 29.96 13.36
C GLU A 73 -4.76 30.43 14.71
N LYS A 74 -5.45 31.58 14.70
CA LYS A 74 -6.20 32.09 15.87
C LYS A 74 -7.24 31.05 16.35
N TYR A 75 -8.10 30.56 15.47
CA TYR A 75 -9.17 29.63 15.89
C TYR A 75 -8.65 28.24 16.26
N ILE A 76 -7.54 27.80 15.67
CA ILE A 76 -6.86 26.57 16.11
C ILE A 76 -6.27 26.76 17.51
N ALA A 77 -5.64 27.91 17.80
CA ALA A 77 -5.09 28.21 19.12
C ALA A 77 -6.20 28.31 20.20
N GLU A 78 -7.36 28.84 19.84
CA GLU A 78 -8.53 28.90 20.71
C GLU A 78 -9.22 27.54 20.91
N GLY A 79 -8.86 26.50 20.13
CA GLY A 79 -9.51 25.19 20.12
C GLY A 79 -10.88 25.16 19.44
N ARG A 80 -11.26 26.27 18.76
CA ARG A 80 -12.52 26.39 18.03
C ARG A 80 -12.44 25.84 16.60
N LEU A 81 -11.24 25.59 16.10
CA LEU A 81 -10.99 24.88 14.85
C LEU A 81 -10.02 23.73 15.13
N VAL A 82 -10.42 22.49 14.83
CA VAL A 82 -9.64 21.29 15.09
C VAL A 82 -9.08 20.73 13.78
N ASN A 83 -7.75 20.64 13.65
CA ASN A 83 -7.09 20.20 12.45
C ASN A 83 -6.19 18.98 12.69
N GLY A 84 -5.99 18.14 11.64
CA GLY A 84 -5.20 16.92 11.71
C GLY A 84 -5.88 15.81 12.53
N PRO A 85 -5.19 14.69 12.81
CA PRO A 85 -3.73 14.51 12.75
C PRO A 85 -3.16 14.05 11.40
N TRP A 86 -4.00 13.59 10.48
CA TRP A 86 -3.58 13.13 9.16
C TRP A 86 -3.24 14.30 8.23
N TYR A 87 -2.40 14.02 7.23
CA TYR A 87 -2.25 14.95 6.12
C TYR A 87 -3.49 14.92 5.21
N ILE A 88 -3.96 13.71 4.90
CA ILE A 88 -5.15 13.43 4.09
C ILE A 88 -5.82 12.15 4.58
N LEU A 89 -7.14 12.00 4.37
CA LEU A 89 -7.85 10.77 4.71
C LEU A 89 -7.63 9.71 3.63
N GLN A 90 -6.76 8.76 3.92
CA GLN A 90 -6.39 7.65 3.03
C GLN A 90 -7.35 6.46 3.15
N ASP A 91 -7.43 5.62 2.11
CA ASP A 91 -7.81 4.22 2.28
C ASP A 91 -6.64 3.46 2.91
N GLU A 92 -6.85 2.87 4.08
CA GLU A 92 -5.78 2.20 4.81
C GLU A 92 -5.30 0.91 4.11
N TYR A 93 -6.18 0.20 3.38
CA TYR A 93 -5.87 -1.10 2.77
C TYR A 93 -5.16 -1.02 1.43
N LEU A 94 -5.40 0.03 0.63
CA LEU A 94 -4.84 0.16 -0.72
C LEU A 94 -3.54 0.96 -0.78
N VAL A 95 -3.06 1.39 0.38
CA VAL A 95 -1.72 1.94 0.56
C VAL A 95 -0.91 1.02 1.46
N ASP A 96 0.41 1.05 1.38
CA ASP A 96 1.24 0.20 2.25
C ASP A 96 1.36 0.76 3.68
N GLY A 97 2.04 0.01 4.55
CA GLY A 97 2.21 0.39 5.94
C GLY A 97 3.01 1.69 6.11
N GLU A 98 4.08 1.88 5.33
CA GLU A 98 4.88 3.11 5.39
C GLU A 98 4.09 4.33 4.94
N SER A 99 3.27 4.22 3.90
CA SER A 99 2.41 5.32 3.45
C SER A 99 1.45 5.78 4.54
N ASN A 100 0.86 4.86 5.31
CA ASN A 100 0.04 5.20 6.50
C ASN A 100 0.87 5.96 7.56
N VAL A 101 2.09 5.51 7.86
CA VAL A 101 2.98 6.19 8.81
C VAL A 101 3.41 7.56 8.28
N ARG A 102 3.75 7.68 6.98
CA ARG A 102 4.16 8.95 6.36
C ARG A 102 3.02 9.96 6.34
N ASN A 103 1.80 9.52 6.08
CA ASN A 103 0.61 10.36 6.12
C ASN A 103 0.44 11.01 7.51
N MET A 104 0.52 10.22 8.59
CA MET A 104 0.45 10.75 9.95
C MET A 104 1.65 11.66 10.27
N LEU A 105 2.87 11.29 9.86
CA LEU A 105 4.08 12.05 10.13
C LEU A 105 4.03 13.43 9.46
N VAL A 106 3.69 13.47 8.17
CA VAL A 106 3.52 14.72 7.41
C VAL A 106 2.33 15.51 7.94
N GLY A 107 1.21 14.84 8.24
CA GLY A 107 0.02 15.46 8.81
C GLY A 107 0.31 16.20 10.11
N GLN A 108 1.00 15.57 11.07
CA GLN A 108 1.39 16.24 12.31
C GLN A 108 2.35 17.42 12.07
N GLN A 109 3.31 17.27 11.15
CA GLN A 109 4.27 18.35 10.83
C GLN A 109 3.59 19.55 10.18
N VAL A 110 2.67 19.31 9.23
CA VAL A 110 1.94 20.39 8.55
C VAL A 110 0.93 21.03 9.49
N SER A 111 0.16 20.23 10.24
CA SER A 111 -0.80 20.74 11.25
C SER A 111 -0.11 21.63 12.28
N ALA A 112 1.07 21.24 12.75
CA ALA A 112 1.83 22.02 13.74
C ALA A 112 2.25 23.41 13.25
N GLN A 113 2.29 23.63 11.93
CA GLN A 113 2.56 24.97 11.36
C GLN A 113 1.41 25.96 11.59
N TYR A 114 0.21 25.44 11.83
CA TYR A 114 -1.00 26.24 12.09
C TYR A 114 -1.36 26.31 13.57
N GLY A 115 -0.78 25.45 14.42
CA GLY A 115 -1.03 25.45 15.86
C GLY A 115 -1.16 24.06 16.47
N LYS A 116 -2.13 23.90 17.36
CA LYS A 116 -2.36 22.63 18.06
C LYS A 116 -2.85 21.56 17.09
N VAL A 117 -2.21 20.39 17.15
CA VAL A 117 -2.59 19.22 16.36
C VAL A 117 -3.62 18.38 17.14
N SER A 118 -4.63 17.85 16.45
CA SER A 118 -5.57 16.90 17.04
C SER A 118 -4.84 15.66 17.58
N ASN A 119 -5.28 15.17 18.73
CA ASN A 119 -4.80 13.94 19.36
C ASN A 119 -5.83 12.79 19.25
N VAL A 120 -6.76 12.89 18.31
CA VAL A 120 -7.78 11.88 18.03
C VAL A 120 -7.54 11.30 16.63
N GLY A 121 -7.40 9.99 16.51
CA GLY A 121 -7.39 9.28 15.23
C GLY A 121 -8.78 9.40 14.59
N TYR A 122 -8.83 9.45 13.25
CA TYR A 122 -10.11 9.68 12.57
C TYR A 122 -10.15 8.95 11.24
N PHE A 123 -11.15 8.10 11.05
CA PHE A 123 -11.41 7.31 9.84
C PHE A 123 -12.94 7.26 9.58
N PRO A 124 -13.55 8.38 9.18
CA PRO A 124 -15.01 8.45 9.10
C PRO A 124 -15.58 7.50 8.06
N ASP A 125 -14.90 7.37 6.91
CA ASP A 125 -15.40 6.65 5.75
C ASP A 125 -14.39 5.72 5.08
N ALA A 126 -13.24 5.45 5.69
CA ALA A 126 -12.26 4.48 5.19
C ALA A 126 -12.92 3.11 4.94
N PHE A 127 -12.63 2.46 3.82
CA PHE A 127 -13.30 1.22 3.40
C PHE A 127 -12.78 -0.02 4.15
N GLY A 128 -12.99 0.03 5.47
CA GLY A 128 -12.44 -0.86 6.48
C GLY A 128 -11.18 -0.30 7.12
N ASN A 129 -10.78 -0.87 8.24
CA ASN A 129 -9.65 -0.38 9.03
C ASN A 129 -8.66 -1.51 9.30
N ILE A 130 -7.37 -1.24 9.10
CA ILE A 130 -6.28 -2.22 9.25
C ILE A 130 -6.03 -2.59 10.72
N GLY A 131 -5.66 -3.85 10.97
CA GLY A 131 -5.41 -4.33 12.33
C GLY A 131 -4.28 -3.61 13.07
N GLN A 132 -3.37 -2.98 12.35
CA GLN A 132 -2.24 -2.23 12.92
C GLN A 132 -2.55 -0.75 13.17
N ALA A 133 -3.74 -0.24 12.83
CA ALA A 133 -4.10 1.16 13.05
C ALA A 133 -3.94 1.60 14.53
N PRO A 134 -4.38 0.84 15.56
CA PRO A 134 -4.13 1.21 16.94
C PRO A 134 -2.64 1.29 17.29
N GLN A 135 -1.78 0.43 16.74
CA GLN A 135 -0.34 0.51 16.94
C GLN A 135 0.25 1.75 16.29
N ILE A 136 -0.19 2.10 15.07
CA ILE A 136 0.24 3.31 14.36
C ILE A 136 -0.15 4.53 15.18
N LEU A 137 -1.43 4.66 15.59
CA LEU A 137 -1.91 5.77 16.42
C LEU A 137 -1.11 5.91 17.71
N ARG A 138 -0.89 4.79 18.44
CA ARG A 138 -0.06 4.78 19.66
C ARG A 138 1.39 5.17 19.39
N GLY A 139 1.91 4.90 18.21
CA GLY A 139 3.23 5.33 17.75
C GLY A 139 3.37 6.84 17.58
N PHE A 140 2.25 7.55 17.52
CA PHE A 140 2.15 9.02 17.47
C PHE A 140 1.53 9.63 18.72
N ASP A 141 1.52 8.89 19.84
CA ASP A 141 0.98 9.29 21.14
C ASP A 141 -0.55 9.54 21.14
N ILE A 142 -1.30 8.95 20.19
CA ILE A 142 -2.76 9.01 20.09
C ILE A 142 -3.37 7.76 20.73
N ASP A 143 -4.34 7.93 21.65
CA ASP A 143 -4.98 6.84 22.39
C ASP A 143 -6.49 6.72 22.18
N THR A 144 -7.05 7.55 21.28
CA THR A 144 -8.47 7.59 20.93
C THR A 144 -8.66 7.64 19.43
N VAL A 145 -9.78 7.09 18.93
CA VAL A 145 -10.09 7.09 17.49
C VAL A 145 -11.59 7.09 17.26
N ALA A 146 -12.05 7.88 16.28
CA ALA A 146 -13.45 7.85 15.81
C ALA A 146 -13.49 7.32 14.36
N PHE A 147 -14.43 6.43 14.04
CA PHE A 147 -14.48 5.79 12.73
C PHE A 147 -15.87 5.22 12.38
N GLY A 148 -16.15 5.02 11.07
CA GLY A 148 -17.45 4.64 10.56
C GLY A 148 -17.60 3.20 10.12
N ARG A 149 -16.70 2.68 9.30
CA ARG A 149 -16.89 1.39 8.61
C ARG A 149 -16.16 0.23 9.27
N GLY A 150 -16.56 -0.98 8.91
CA GLY A 150 -15.90 -2.22 9.24
C GLY A 150 -16.25 -2.81 10.61
N VAL A 151 -16.89 -2.04 11.50
CA VAL A 151 -17.49 -2.57 12.72
C VAL A 151 -18.94 -2.90 12.43
N VAL A 152 -19.28 -4.16 12.59
CA VAL A 152 -20.59 -4.64 12.24
C VAL A 152 -21.61 -4.35 13.30
N ASP A 153 -22.81 -4.05 12.84
CA ASP A 153 -24.03 -3.85 13.57
C ASP A 153 -24.27 -4.91 14.67
N THR A 154 -25.06 -4.55 15.65
CA THR A 154 -25.57 -5.37 16.76
C THR A 154 -26.17 -6.72 16.36
N HIS A 155 -26.29 -7.04 15.09
CA HIS A 155 -26.88 -8.27 14.56
C HIS A 155 -25.86 -9.40 14.30
N GLY A 156 -24.66 -9.23 14.80
CA GLY A 156 -23.84 -10.39 14.98
C GLY A 156 -22.91 -10.75 13.89
N ASP A 157 -22.03 -9.87 13.50
CA ASP A 157 -21.00 -10.26 12.58
C ASP A 157 -19.61 -10.23 13.17
N LEU A 158 -18.86 -11.02 12.55
CA LEU A 158 -17.66 -11.52 13.03
C LEU A 158 -16.53 -10.56 12.83
N TYR A 159 -16.10 -10.12 13.89
CA TYR A 159 -14.67 -9.97 14.03
C TYR A 159 -14.14 -11.26 14.61
N ASP A 160 -12.99 -11.70 14.16
CA ASP A 160 -12.22 -12.78 14.77
C ASP A 160 -11.67 -12.32 16.13
N THR A 161 -12.58 -11.84 16.97
CA THR A 161 -12.33 -11.34 18.31
C THR A 161 -12.64 -12.37 19.36
N GLY A 162 -12.99 -13.59 18.90
CA GLY A 162 -13.53 -14.63 19.76
C GLY A 162 -15.03 -14.43 20.06
N GLU A 163 -15.68 -15.51 20.45
CA GLU A 163 -17.11 -15.60 20.74
C GLU A 163 -17.63 -14.55 21.76
N GLU A 164 -16.74 -13.98 22.57
CA GLU A 164 -17.10 -13.07 23.66
C GLU A 164 -17.67 -11.71 23.17
N ASN A 165 -17.29 -11.24 21.98
CA ASN A 165 -17.67 -9.93 21.45
C ASN A 165 -18.69 -9.98 20.34
N TYR A 166 -19.08 -11.16 19.97
CA TYR A 166 -20.04 -11.42 18.92
C TYR A 166 -21.41 -10.78 19.19
N GLY A 167 -21.94 -10.02 18.26
CA GLY A 167 -23.22 -9.31 18.42
C GLY A 167 -23.24 -8.18 19.47
N LYS A 168 -22.07 -7.74 19.93
CA LYS A 168 -21.92 -6.74 21.00
C LYS A 168 -21.28 -5.43 20.53
N ALA A 169 -21.19 -5.18 19.23
CA ALA A 169 -20.67 -3.92 18.74
C ALA A 169 -21.51 -2.75 19.29
N LYS A 170 -20.83 -1.83 19.95
CA LYS A 170 -21.41 -0.64 20.59
C LYS A 170 -20.71 0.61 20.04
N SER A 171 -21.25 1.77 20.36
CA SER A 171 -20.63 3.04 19.96
C SER A 171 -19.26 3.24 20.59
N GLU A 172 -19.03 2.69 21.79
CA GLU A 172 -17.75 2.80 22.49
C GLU A 172 -17.11 1.43 22.63
N ILE A 173 -15.87 1.31 22.14
CA ILE A 173 -15.10 0.07 22.15
C ILE A 173 -13.65 0.30 22.61
N VAL A 174 -12.96 -0.77 22.96
CA VAL A 174 -11.50 -0.82 23.00
C VAL A 174 -11.02 -1.58 21.79
N TRP A 175 -10.32 -0.90 20.89
CA TRP A 175 -9.72 -1.53 19.73
C TRP A 175 -8.27 -1.89 20.02
N ARG A 176 -7.88 -3.14 19.77
CA ARG A 176 -6.56 -3.69 20.07
C ARG A 176 -5.89 -4.22 18.82
N SER A 177 -4.71 -3.72 18.52
CA SER A 177 -3.81 -4.28 17.50
C SER A 177 -3.29 -5.67 17.86
N PRO A 178 -2.83 -6.45 16.88
CA PRO A 178 -2.20 -7.75 17.12
C PRO A 178 -0.97 -7.70 18.05
N ASP A 179 -0.25 -6.59 18.11
CA ASP A 179 0.88 -6.35 19.04
C ASP A 179 0.45 -6.06 20.48
N GLY A 180 -0.87 -5.93 20.72
CA GLY A 180 -1.44 -5.59 22.02
C GLY A 180 -1.64 -4.10 22.30
N SER A 181 -1.23 -3.20 21.40
CA SER A 181 -1.51 -1.75 21.50
C SER A 181 -3.02 -1.49 21.49
N LYS A 182 -3.50 -0.56 22.33
CA LYS A 182 -4.94 -0.29 22.51
C LYS A 182 -5.24 1.19 22.34
N VAL A 183 -6.41 1.46 21.74
CA VAL A 183 -7.06 2.78 21.69
C VAL A 183 -8.52 2.65 22.10
N ILE A 184 -9.11 3.74 22.61
CA ILE A 184 -10.56 3.84 22.83
C ILE A 184 -11.17 4.28 21.50
N GLY A 185 -12.11 3.51 20.98
CA GLY A 185 -12.83 3.77 19.75
C GLY A 185 -14.22 4.33 19.97
N ALA A 186 -14.60 5.35 19.20
CA ALA A 186 -15.96 5.79 19.00
C ALA A 186 -16.43 5.37 17.60
N VAL A 187 -17.35 4.42 17.54
CA VAL A 187 -17.92 3.88 16.30
C VAL A 187 -19.17 4.67 15.92
N PHE A 188 -19.26 5.10 14.66
CA PHE A 188 -20.42 5.80 14.13
C PHE A 188 -21.56 4.83 13.83
N GLN A 189 -22.13 4.19 14.88
CA GLN A 189 -23.19 3.19 14.75
C GLN A 189 -24.49 3.73 14.11
N ASN A 190 -24.72 5.04 14.24
CA ASN A 190 -25.83 5.74 13.57
C ASN A 190 -25.33 6.65 12.44
N TRP A 191 -24.14 6.33 11.88
CA TRP A 191 -23.42 7.07 10.88
C TRP A 191 -22.92 8.45 11.34
N TYR A 192 -22.06 9.07 10.53
CA TYR A 192 -21.44 10.36 10.86
C TYR A 192 -22.32 11.58 10.49
N ASN A 193 -23.62 11.37 10.25
CA ASN A 193 -24.61 12.43 10.00
C ASN A 193 -25.83 12.38 10.93
N ASN A 194 -25.75 11.59 11.99
CA ASN A 194 -26.92 11.35 12.85
C ASN A 194 -27.46 12.59 13.55
N GLY A 195 -26.66 13.62 13.72
CA GLY A 195 -27.01 14.90 14.36
C GLY A 195 -27.04 16.08 13.41
N ASN A 196 -27.11 15.86 12.07
CA ASN A 196 -27.17 16.92 11.09
C ASN A 196 -28.55 17.63 11.05
N GLU A 197 -28.55 18.86 10.52
CA GLU A 197 -29.78 19.63 10.19
C GLU A 197 -30.78 19.70 11.34
N ILE A 198 -30.36 20.11 12.53
CA ILE A 198 -31.23 20.31 13.67
C ILE A 198 -32.13 21.55 13.40
N PRO A 199 -33.46 21.42 13.43
CA PRO A 199 -34.39 22.54 13.16
C PRO A 199 -34.18 23.74 14.10
N ALA A 200 -34.36 24.96 13.58
CA ALA A 200 -34.29 26.18 14.39
C ALA A 200 -35.51 26.40 15.28
N ASP A 201 -36.66 25.83 14.92
CA ASP A 201 -37.85 25.77 15.78
C ASP A 201 -37.62 24.81 16.95
N LEU A 202 -37.93 25.22 18.18
CA LEU A 202 -37.63 24.43 19.38
C LEU A 202 -38.46 23.16 19.53
N ASP A 203 -39.71 23.18 19.08
CA ASP A 203 -40.59 22.00 19.16
C ASP A 203 -40.15 20.94 18.14
N GLU A 204 -39.87 21.36 16.92
CA GLU A 204 -39.29 20.48 15.87
C GLU A 204 -37.89 19.96 16.27
N ALA A 205 -37.04 20.83 16.84
CA ALA A 205 -35.72 20.44 17.35
C ALA A 205 -35.87 19.39 18.47
N ALA A 206 -36.78 19.61 19.42
CA ALA A 206 -37.02 18.66 20.51
C ALA A 206 -37.49 17.28 19.99
N GLU A 207 -38.36 17.25 19.00
CA GLU A 207 -38.82 15.99 18.38
C GLU A 207 -37.65 15.28 17.66
N ARG A 208 -36.90 16.02 16.84
CA ARG A 208 -35.70 15.49 16.12
C ARG A 208 -34.65 14.95 17.10
N ILE A 209 -34.29 15.73 18.15
CA ILE A 209 -33.29 15.34 19.14
C ILE A 209 -33.75 14.11 19.93
N ARG A 210 -35.00 13.97 20.31
CA ARG A 210 -35.53 12.74 20.95
C ARG A 210 -35.38 11.53 20.04
N ALA A 211 -35.66 11.67 18.75
CA ALA A 211 -35.54 10.58 17.79
C ALA A 211 -34.06 10.09 17.64
N ILE A 212 -33.11 11.00 17.42
CA ILE A 212 -31.71 10.65 17.30
C ILE A 212 -31.12 10.14 18.63
N ARG A 213 -31.51 10.71 19.76
CA ARG A 213 -31.19 10.24 21.11
C ARG A 213 -31.61 8.79 21.31
N ALA A 214 -32.85 8.45 20.96
CA ALA A 214 -33.36 7.09 21.10
C ALA A 214 -32.60 6.07 20.22
N ALA A 215 -32.17 6.47 19.02
CA ALA A 215 -31.36 5.67 18.16
C ALA A 215 -29.93 5.45 18.75
N ALA A 216 -29.28 6.52 19.20
CA ALA A 216 -27.92 6.46 19.75
C ALA A 216 -27.87 5.68 21.08
N GLU A 217 -28.89 5.83 21.93
CA GLU A 217 -28.94 5.13 23.23
C GLU A 217 -28.95 3.59 23.10
N ARG A 218 -29.49 3.05 21.99
CA ARG A 218 -29.49 1.60 21.75
C ARG A 218 -28.10 1.02 21.62
N CYS A 219 -27.18 1.81 21.08
CA CYS A 219 -25.80 1.40 20.82
C CYS A 219 -24.83 1.84 21.93
N ALA A 220 -25.17 2.88 22.70
CA ALA A 220 -24.27 3.45 23.69
C ALA A 220 -24.06 2.55 24.93
N THR A 221 -22.86 2.59 25.50
CA THR A 221 -22.51 1.96 26.78
C THR A 221 -22.33 2.97 27.91
N THR A 222 -22.47 4.26 27.60
CA THR A 222 -22.30 5.38 28.52
C THR A 222 -23.54 6.30 28.56
N PRO A 223 -23.64 7.22 29.51
CA PRO A 223 -24.67 8.27 29.48
C PRO A 223 -24.35 9.41 28.48
N HIS A 224 -23.17 9.39 27.82
CA HIS A 224 -22.73 10.35 26.84
C HIS A 224 -23.01 9.82 25.43
N LEU A 225 -23.78 10.56 24.64
CA LEU A 225 -24.18 10.16 23.30
C LEU A 225 -23.50 11.06 22.25
N LEU A 226 -22.99 10.46 21.18
CA LEU A 226 -22.31 11.16 20.10
C LEU A 226 -23.33 11.55 19.02
N MET A 227 -23.39 12.85 18.72
CA MET A 227 -24.24 13.46 17.69
C MET A 227 -23.36 14.15 16.67
N MET A 228 -23.27 13.59 15.47
CA MET A 228 -22.44 14.10 14.38
C MET A 228 -23.24 15.12 13.57
N ASN A 229 -22.90 16.41 13.72
CA ASN A 229 -23.57 17.53 13.06
C ASN A 229 -22.81 17.95 11.80
N GLY A 230 -23.03 17.21 10.75
CA GLY A 230 -22.41 17.36 9.44
C GLY A 230 -22.62 16.13 8.57
N CYS A 231 -22.18 16.18 7.32
CA CYS A 231 -22.19 15.09 6.35
C CYS A 231 -21.18 15.41 5.23
N ASP A 232 -21.16 14.57 4.15
CA ASP A 232 -20.34 14.77 2.97
C ASP A 232 -20.58 16.14 2.34
N HIS A 233 -19.53 16.97 2.32
CA HIS A 233 -19.54 18.33 1.73
C HIS A 233 -20.68 19.24 2.25
N GLN A 234 -21.30 18.87 3.36
CA GLN A 234 -22.42 19.63 3.91
C GLN A 234 -21.97 21.01 4.39
N PRO A 235 -22.70 22.09 4.05
CA PRO A 235 -22.44 23.41 4.60
C PRO A 235 -22.55 23.43 6.13
N VAL A 236 -21.73 24.27 6.78
CA VAL A 236 -21.77 24.45 8.24
C VAL A 236 -23.18 24.87 8.68
N GLN A 237 -23.76 24.18 9.65
CA GLN A 237 -24.96 24.62 10.35
C GLN A 237 -24.58 25.73 11.35
N CYS A 238 -24.68 26.99 10.92
CA CYS A 238 -24.18 28.16 11.65
C CYS A 238 -24.87 28.43 12.98
N ASP A 239 -26.15 28.03 13.11
CA ASP A 239 -27.03 28.32 14.25
C ASP A 239 -27.07 27.20 15.31
N ILE A 240 -26.36 26.11 15.12
CA ILE A 240 -26.39 24.95 16.03
C ILE A 240 -26.05 25.32 17.48
N GLY A 241 -25.11 26.22 17.71
CA GLY A 241 -24.72 26.68 19.04
C GLY A 241 -25.87 27.38 19.73
N GLN A 242 -26.59 28.27 19.03
CA GLN A 242 -27.75 28.99 19.54
C GLN A 242 -28.93 28.03 19.80
N ILE A 243 -29.17 27.04 18.94
CA ILE A 243 -30.21 26.03 19.13
C ILE A 243 -29.91 25.23 20.40
N ILE A 244 -28.68 24.79 20.61
CA ILE A 244 -28.27 24.05 21.82
C ILE A 244 -28.51 24.89 23.08
N ASP A 245 -28.09 26.17 23.09
CA ASP A 245 -28.26 27.06 24.23
C ASP A 245 -29.76 27.24 24.55
N ARG A 246 -30.61 27.57 23.56
CA ARG A 246 -32.05 27.73 23.70
C ARG A 246 -32.75 26.44 24.14
N MET A 247 -32.37 25.28 23.65
CA MET A 247 -32.90 24.00 24.07
C MET A 247 -32.62 23.73 25.55
N ASN A 248 -31.39 23.95 26.01
CA ASN A 248 -31.04 23.81 27.43
C ASN A 248 -31.80 24.80 28.32
N GLU A 249 -31.98 26.03 27.88
CA GLU A 249 -32.75 27.07 28.58
C GLU A 249 -34.26 26.72 28.65
N SER A 250 -34.80 25.98 27.67
CA SER A 250 -36.19 25.54 27.66
C SER A 250 -36.53 24.47 28.71
N GLY A 251 -35.51 23.90 29.35
CA GLY A 251 -35.66 22.81 30.32
C GLY A 251 -35.84 21.44 29.64
N PHE A 252 -35.24 21.25 28.47
CA PHE A 252 -35.19 19.94 27.81
C PHE A 252 -34.66 18.86 28.74
N GLU A 253 -35.15 17.62 28.64
CA GLU A 253 -34.90 16.53 29.58
C GLU A 253 -33.42 16.03 29.63
N ASP A 254 -32.65 16.28 28.57
CA ASP A 254 -31.23 15.91 28.46
C ASP A 254 -30.34 17.18 28.43
N THR A 255 -29.02 17.02 28.63
CA THR A 255 -28.06 18.11 28.50
C THR A 255 -27.47 18.07 27.10
N LEU A 256 -27.60 19.17 26.35
CA LEU A 256 -27.00 19.30 25.02
C LEU A 256 -25.69 20.09 25.12
N VAL A 257 -24.65 19.61 24.46
CA VAL A 257 -23.33 20.26 24.47
C VAL A 257 -22.82 20.39 23.03
N HIS A 258 -22.47 21.61 22.62
CA HIS A 258 -21.66 21.80 21.41
C HIS A 258 -20.22 21.45 21.77
N SER A 259 -19.71 20.32 21.32
CA SER A 259 -18.55 19.60 21.85
C SER A 259 -17.45 19.40 20.80
N SER A 260 -16.33 18.87 21.25
CA SER A 260 -15.26 18.33 20.40
C SER A 260 -15.10 16.82 20.65
N PHE A 261 -14.41 16.11 19.75
CA PHE A 261 -14.06 14.71 20.00
C PHE A 261 -13.20 14.56 21.27
N ALA A 262 -12.30 15.50 21.55
CA ALA A 262 -11.49 15.46 22.76
C ALA A 262 -12.37 15.50 24.02
N ASP A 263 -13.34 16.41 24.08
CA ASP A 263 -14.27 16.50 25.22
C ASP A 263 -15.16 15.26 25.34
N TYR A 264 -15.64 14.71 24.20
CA TYR A 264 -16.40 13.47 24.20
C TYR A 264 -15.60 12.30 24.73
N PHE A 265 -14.36 12.11 24.24
CA PHE A 265 -13.50 11.04 24.74
C PHE A 265 -13.15 11.20 26.21
N ASP A 266 -12.90 12.42 26.68
CA ASP A 266 -12.64 12.65 28.11
C ASP A 266 -13.87 12.32 28.97
N ALA A 267 -15.09 12.56 28.48
CA ALA A 267 -16.32 12.21 29.15
C ALA A 267 -16.58 10.68 29.20
N ILE A 268 -16.21 9.93 28.15
CA ILE A 268 -16.45 8.48 28.11
C ILE A 268 -15.30 7.63 28.72
N LYS A 269 -14.07 8.14 28.78
CA LYS A 269 -12.90 7.43 29.37
C LYS A 269 -13.13 6.81 30.75
N PRO A 270 -13.88 7.42 31.69
CA PRO A 270 -14.21 6.81 32.98
C PRO A 270 -15.02 5.51 32.89
N TYR A 271 -15.71 5.29 31.78
CA TYR A 271 -16.58 4.12 31.55
C TYR A 271 -15.92 2.99 30.77
N ARG A 272 -14.60 3.12 30.46
CA ARG A 272 -13.86 2.19 29.59
C ARG A 272 -13.94 0.72 29.97
N ASP A 273 -14.16 0.42 31.26
CA ASP A 273 -14.27 -0.96 31.75
C ASP A 273 -15.57 -1.65 31.28
N ASN A 274 -16.52 -0.88 30.74
CA ASN A 274 -17.76 -1.38 30.14
C ASN A 274 -17.65 -1.63 28.65
N PHE A 275 -16.49 -1.29 28.02
CA PHE A 275 -16.33 -1.35 26.56
C PHE A 275 -15.96 -2.76 26.11
N GLY A 276 -16.58 -3.23 25.02
CA GLY A 276 -16.17 -4.44 24.34
C GLY A 276 -14.77 -4.29 23.73
N ILE A 277 -13.99 -5.38 23.69
CA ILE A 277 -12.64 -5.38 23.10
C ILE A 277 -12.71 -6.03 21.72
N PHE A 278 -12.28 -5.28 20.71
CA PHE A 278 -12.11 -5.76 19.32
C PHE A 278 -10.62 -5.90 19.00
N VAL A 279 -10.23 -6.95 18.28
CA VAL A 279 -8.83 -7.27 18.00
C VAL A 279 -8.59 -7.43 16.52
N GLY A 280 -7.54 -6.80 16.02
CA GLY A 280 -7.14 -6.95 14.62
C GLY A 280 -7.89 -5.99 13.69
N GLU A 281 -8.05 -6.40 12.42
CA GLU A 281 -8.68 -5.58 11.39
C GLU A 281 -10.20 -5.46 11.61
N LEU A 282 -10.74 -4.30 11.24
CA LEU A 282 -12.17 -4.03 11.20
C LEU A 282 -12.61 -4.02 9.73
N ASN A 283 -13.01 -5.17 9.25
CA ASN A 283 -13.26 -5.43 7.82
C ASN A 283 -14.57 -6.21 7.62
N GLY A 284 -15.57 -5.93 8.45
CA GLY A 284 -16.88 -6.55 8.36
C GLY A 284 -17.73 -5.98 7.23
N GLU A 285 -18.37 -6.85 6.47
CA GLU A 285 -19.39 -6.49 5.49
C GLU A 285 -20.77 -6.65 6.07
N ASN A 286 -21.65 -5.68 5.84
CA ASN A 286 -23.05 -5.79 6.14
C ASN A 286 -23.91 -5.53 4.88
N SER A 287 -25.18 -5.93 4.94
CA SER A 287 -26.09 -5.78 3.81
C SER A 287 -26.66 -4.36 3.64
N ASN A 288 -26.29 -3.41 4.49
CA ASN A 288 -26.93 -2.10 4.57
C ASN A 288 -26.28 -1.03 3.69
N GLY A 289 -25.33 -1.40 2.83
CA GLY A 289 -24.58 -0.46 1.99
C GLY A 289 -23.42 0.25 2.70
N TRP A 290 -23.26 0.10 4.00
CA TRP A 290 -22.17 0.67 4.80
C TRP A 290 -21.02 -0.30 5.02
N GLY A 291 -20.89 -1.29 4.14
CA GLY A 291 -19.82 -2.26 4.17
C GLY A 291 -18.45 -1.67 3.80
N THR A 292 -17.46 -2.52 3.71
CA THR A 292 -16.07 -2.13 3.44
C THR A 292 -15.74 -2.03 1.96
N LEU A 293 -16.74 -2.14 1.08
CA LEU A 293 -16.64 -1.89 -0.37
C LEU A 293 -15.43 -2.59 -1.01
N ALA A 294 -15.28 -3.87 -0.74
CA ALA A 294 -14.06 -4.64 -0.97
C ALA A 294 -13.59 -4.69 -2.43
N ASN A 295 -14.52 -4.61 -3.39
CA ASN A 295 -14.18 -4.71 -4.81
C ASN A 295 -13.57 -3.45 -5.40
N THR A 296 -13.49 -2.36 -4.63
CA THR A 296 -12.65 -1.22 -4.97
C THR A 296 -11.18 -1.61 -5.13
N ALA A 297 -10.75 -2.71 -4.51
CA ALA A 297 -9.41 -3.27 -4.70
C ALA A 297 -9.09 -3.68 -6.14
N SER A 298 -10.11 -3.94 -6.96
CA SER A 298 -9.96 -4.30 -8.37
C SER A 298 -10.52 -3.26 -9.36
N ALA A 299 -11.20 -2.22 -8.89
CA ALA A 299 -11.59 -1.10 -9.75
C ALA A 299 -10.35 -0.37 -10.25
N ARG A 300 -10.28 -0.09 -11.55
CA ARG A 300 -9.18 0.67 -12.18
C ARG A 300 -7.79 0.19 -11.71
N ILE A 301 -7.48 -1.08 -11.87
CA ILE A 301 -6.24 -1.74 -11.39
C ILE A 301 -4.97 -0.94 -11.72
N TYR A 302 -4.93 -0.23 -12.85
CA TYR A 302 -3.79 0.59 -13.25
C TYR A 302 -3.40 1.65 -12.20
N LEU A 303 -4.35 2.16 -11.41
CA LEU A 303 -4.06 3.11 -10.32
C LEU A 303 -3.25 2.44 -9.19
N LYS A 304 -3.63 1.22 -8.81
CA LYS A 304 -2.92 0.43 -7.80
C LYS A 304 -1.51 0.06 -8.29
N GLN A 305 -1.36 -0.23 -9.58
CA GLN A 305 -0.04 -0.48 -10.18
C GLN A 305 0.85 0.78 -10.15
N TYR A 306 0.31 1.95 -10.50
CA TYR A 306 1.05 3.21 -10.37
C TYR A 306 1.45 3.48 -8.91
N ASN A 307 0.52 3.29 -7.97
CA ASN A 307 0.77 3.49 -6.54
C ASN A 307 1.89 2.57 -6.05
N SER A 308 1.79 1.27 -6.31
CA SER A 308 2.83 0.27 -5.96
C SER A 308 4.22 0.66 -6.49
N ARG A 309 4.31 1.14 -7.74
CA ARG A 309 5.57 1.62 -8.32
C ARG A 309 6.11 2.86 -7.63
N CYS A 310 5.24 3.83 -7.29
CA CYS A 310 5.65 5.04 -6.58
C CYS A 310 6.15 4.73 -5.17
N GLN A 311 5.42 3.89 -4.43
CA GLN A 311 5.81 3.44 -3.09
C GLN A 311 7.16 2.71 -3.14
N ALA A 312 7.32 1.73 -4.04
CA ALA A 312 8.59 1.02 -4.21
C ALA A 312 9.75 1.96 -4.60
N LEU A 313 9.51 2.94 -5.48
CA LEU A 313 10.52 3.92 -5.86
C LEU A 313 10.98 4.76 -4.67
N LEU A 314 10.06 5.29 -3.87
CA LEU A 314 10.40 6.14 -2.73
C LEU A 314 11.03 5.34 -1.60
N GLU A 315 10.37 4.27 -1.14
CA GLU A 315 10.71 3.53 0.07
C GLU A 315 11.88 2.56 -0.08
N LYS A 316 11.98 1.92 -1.26
CA LYS A 316 12.95 0.84 -1.50
C LYS A 316 14.13 1.28 -2.36
N ASN A 317 14.06 2.44 -3.00
CA ASN A 317 15.11 2.91 -3.89
C ASN A 317 15.61 4.32 -3.54
N ALA A 318 14.78 5.37 -3.69
CA ALA A 318 15.25 6.77 -3.60
C ALA A 318 15.70 7.17 -2.18
N GLU A 319 14.88 6.92 -1.16
CA GLU A 319 15.25 7.24 0.23
C GLU A 319 16.45 6.40 0.72
N PRO A 320 16.49 5.06 0.55
CA PRO A 320 17.66 4.27 0.92
C PRO A 320 18.92 4.70 0.18
N MET A 321 18.85 4.98 -1.12
CA MET A 321 20.00 5.44 -1.91
C MET A 321 20.53 6.78 -1.40
N SER A 322 19.65 7.71 -1.02
CA SER A 322 20.05 8.99 -0.42
C SER A 322 20.78 8.79 0.91
N VAL A 323 20.40 7.79 1.72
CA VAL A 323 21.16 7.41 2.92
C VAL A 323 22.55 6.90 2.56
N PHE A 324 22.67 6.03 1.56
CA PHE A 324 24.00 5.55 1.11
C PHE A 324 24.87 6.69 0.60
N SER A 325 24.35 7.55 -0.27
CA SER A 325 25.05 8.73 -0.77
C SER A 325 25.52 9.63 0.37
N ARG A 326 24.64 9.92 1.34
CA ARG A 326 24.98 10.73 2.51
C ARG A 326 26.08 10.11 3.38
N MET A 327 25.97 8.81 3.68
CA MET A 327 26.84 8.14 4.63
C MET A 327 28.20 7.72 4.04
N TYR A 328 28.32 7.56 2.73
CA TYR A 328 29.55 7.12 2.05
C TYR A 328 30.26 8.23 1.27
N ALA A 329 29.50 9.20 0.75
CA ALA A 329 30.02 10.22 -0.16
C ALA A 329 29.76 11.66 0.32
N ASN A 330 29.23 11.85 1.53
CA ASN A 330 28.78 13.15 2.07
C ASN A 330 27.79 13.86 1.12
N GLY A 331 26.97 13.09 0.39
CA GLY A 331 25.91 13.62 -0.43
C GLY A 331 24.91 14.48 0.39
N SER A 332 24.24 15.38 -0.26
CA SER A 332 23.17 16.19 0.35
C SER A 332 21.83 15.49 0.15
N VAL A 333 21.02 15.40 1.20
CA VAL A 333 19.66 14.85 1.08
C VAL A 333 18.66 16.01 1.12
N ASP A 334 17.91 16.16 0.03
CA ASP A 334 16.86 17.18 -0.08
C ASP A 334 15.57 16.67 0.57
N ARG A 335 15.41 16.92 1.89
CA ARG A 335 14.23 16.52 2.65
C ARG A 335 12.95 17.20 2.18
N ASP A 336 13.05 18.46 1.72
CA ASP A 336 11.87 19.19 1.24
C ASP A 336 11.36 18.60 -0.06
N TYR A 337 12.25 18.12 -0.92
CA TYR A 337 11.87 17.47 -2.16
C TYR A 337 11.25 16.08 -1.90
N PHE A 338 11.79 15.29 -0.95
CA PHE A 338 11.15 14.05 -0.50
C PHE A 338 9.76 14.31 0.09
N ARG A 339 9.62 15.32 0.94
CA ARG A 339 8.32 15.70 1.52
C ARG A 339 7.33 16.10 0.42
N TRP A 340 7.76 16.85 -0.58
CA TRP A 340 6.93 17.21 -1.73
C TRP A 340 6.48 15.97 -2.53
N MET A 341 7.38 15.00 -2.78
CA MET A 341 7.04 13.77 -3.47
C MET A 341 6.02 12.94 -2.66
N TRP A 342 6.24 12.81 -1.36
CA TRP A 342 5.29 12.12 -0.47
C TRP A 342 3.93 12.81 -0.44
N LYS A 343 3.88 14.13 -0.29
CA LYS A 343 2.62 14.90 -0.34
C LYS A 343 1.90 14.70 -1.68
N THR A 344 2.62 14.73 -2.80
CA THR A 344 2.07 14.53 -4.14
C THR A 344 1.52 13.10 -4.30
N LEU A 345 2.22 12.09 -3.78
CA LEU A 345 1.74 10.71 -3.79
C LEU A 345 0.48 10.56 -2.91
N MET A 346 0.52 11.09 -1.70
CA MET A 346 -0.59 11.01 -0.75
C MET A 346 -1.87 11.69 -1.24
N GLN A 347 -1.79 12.68 -2.13
CA GLN A 347 -2.98 13.24 -2.79
C GLN A 347 -3.76 12.23 -3.65
N ASN A 348 -3.16 11.08 -3.95
CA ASN A 348 -3.81 9.96 -4.62
C ASN A 348 -4.32 8.86 -3.66
N HIS A 349 -4.08 9.00 -2.36
CA HIS A 349 -4.41 8.00 -1.35
C HIS A 349 -5.80 8.11 -0.70
N PRO A 350 -6.60 9.22 -0.85
CA PRO A 350 -7.97 9.22 -0.36
C PRO A 350 -8.73 7.98 -0.84
N HIS A 351 -9.70 7.57 0.00
CA HIS A 351 -10.43 6.33 -0.25
C HIS A 351 -11.14 6.35 -1.61
N ASP A 352 -11.75 7.45 -2.05
CA ASP A 352 -12.36 7.53 -3.38
C ASP A 352 -11.35 7.58 -4.52
N SER A 353 -10.17 8.18 -4.28
CA SER A 353 -9.12 8.29 -5.30
C SER A 353 -8.45 6.94 -5.54
N ILE A 354 -7.74 6.36 -4.53
CA ILE A 354 -6.98 5.11 -4.74
C ILE A 354 -7.90 3.91 -4.94
N CYS A 355 -9.09 3.92 -4.37
CA CYS A 355 -10.08 2.89 -4.60
C CYS A 355 -10.59 2.89 -6.05
N GLY A 356 -10.44 3.99 -6.78
CA GLY A 356 -10.84 4.07 -8.17
C GLY A 356 -12.35 4.20 -8.33
N CYS A 357 -13.02 4.82 -7.36
CA CYS A 357 -14.47 5.02 -7.31
C CYS A 357 -14.83 6.51 -7.34
N SER A 358 -14.34 7.19 -8.34
CA SER A 358 -14.59 8.60 -8.63
C SER A 358 -14.89 8.79 -10.11
N VAL A 359 -15.34 9.99 -10.49
CA VAL A 359 -15.51 10.34 -11.91
C VAL A 359 -14.19 10.29 -12.67
N ASP A 360 -14.24 10.03 -13.98
CA ASP A 360 -13.07 9.75 -14.83
C ASP A 360 -11.99 10.84 -14.77
N ASP A 361 -12.39 12.12 -14.69
CA ASP A 361 -11.46 13.26 -14.62
C ASP A 361 -10.56 13.20 -13.39
N VAL A 362 -11.06 12.73 -12.24
CA VAL A 362 -10.27 12.52 -11.02
C VAL A 362 -9.12 11.55 -11.30
N HIS A 363 -9.42 10.42 -11.92
CA HIS A 363 -8.42 9.38 -12.17
C HIS A 363 -7.41 9.77 -13.24
N SER A 364 -7.79 10.60 -14.20
CA SER A 364 -6.86 11.22 -15.15
C SER A 364 -5.85 12.13 -14.45
N GLU A 365 -6.29 12.93 -13.49
CA GLU A 365 -5.41 13.78 -12.68
C GLU A 365 -4.50 12.95 -11.75
N MET A 366 -5.01 11.88 -11.15
CA MET A 366 -4.21 10.95 -10.35
C MET A 366 -3.03 10.37 -11.12
N VAL A 367 -3.24 9.95 -12.37
CA VAL A 367 -2.16 9.47 -13.25
C VAL A 367 -1.08 10.54 -13.44
N THR A 368 -1.47 11.80 -13.56
CA THR A 368 -0.53 12.93 -13.64
C THR A 368 0.30 13.06 -12.36
N ARG A 369 -0.33 12.98 -11.18
CA ARG A 369 0.36 13.02 -9.87
C ARG A 369 1.33 11.83 -9.72
N PHE A 370 0.93 10.62 -10.07
CA PHE A 370 1.83 9.46 -10.07
C PHE A 370 3.05 9.66 -10.98
N LYS A 371 2.85 10.17 -12.20
CA LYS A 371 3.95 10.47 -13.13
C LYS A 371 4.91 11.52 -12.58
N LYS A 372 4.41 12.56 -11.88
CA LYS A 372 5.26 13.54 -11.21
C LYS A 372 6.19 12.86 -10.20
N VAL A 373 5.65 11.98 -9.35
CA VAL A 373 6.44 11.23 -8.35
C VAL A 373 7.46 10.31 -9.02
N LEU A 374 7.06 9.55 -10.05
CA LEU A 374 7.97 8.65 -10.77
C LEU A 374 9.11 9.38 -11.45
N HIS A 375 8.84 10.54 -12.07
CA HIS A 375 9.89 11.34 -12.73
C HIS A 375 10.82 11.96 -11.70
N ALA A 376 10.27 12.60 -10.66
CA ALA A 376 11.06 13.24 -9.62
C ALA A 376 11.92 12.23 -8.83
N GLY A 377 11.30 11.15 -8.36
CA GLY A 377 11.99 10.08 -7.63
C GLY A 377 13.03 9.35 -8.51
N GLY A 378 12.75 9.22 -9.82
CA GLY A 378 13.71 8.65 -10.78
C GLY A 378 14.96 9.52 -10.95
N GLU A 379 14.82 10.85 -11.01
CA GLU A 379 15.98 11.75 -11.10
C GLU A 379 16.75 11.80 -9.77
N VAL A 380 16.06 11.83 -8.62
CA VAL A 380 16.73 11.70 -7.29
C VAL A 380 17.52 10.40 -7.23
N LEU A 381 16.92 9.27 -7.58
CA LEU A 381 17.61 7.97 -7.58
C LEU A 381 18.82 7.96 -8.48
N LYS A 382 18.74 8.53 -9.67
CA LYS A 382 19.83 8.63 -10.64
C LYS A 382 21.00 9.47 -10.10
N GLU A 383 20.70 10.63 -9.53
CA GLU A 383 21.70 11.51 -8.92
C GLU A 383 22.41 10.82 -7.76
N GLU A 384 21.64 10.30 -6.79
CA GLU A 384 22.16 9.68 -5.58
C GLU A 384 22.99 8.42 -5.88
N LYS A 385 22.54 7.60 -6.84
CA LYS A 385 23.35 6.49 -7.38
C LYS A 385 24.69 6.95 -7.91
N SER A 386 24.69 8.04 -8.69
CA SER A 386 25.91 8.56 -9.30
C SER A 386 26.91 9.06 -8.26
N VAL A 387 26.42 9.84 -7.27
CA VAL A 387 27.25 10.35 -6.15
C VAL A 387 27.84 9.20 -5.35
N PHE A 388 27.03 8.20 -5.01
CA PHE A 388 27.50 7.04 -4.27
C PHE A 388 28.52 6.22 -5.09
N ALA A 389 28.18 5.87 -6.34
CA ALA A 389 29.03 5.06 -7.21
C ALA A 389 30.41 5.69 -7.42
N ALA A 390 30.48 7.02 -7.56
CA ALA A 390 31.74 7.76 -7.69
C ALA A 390 32.68 7.62 -6.47
N SER A 391 32.17 7.23 -5.31
CA SER A 391 32.97 7.01 -4.10
C SER A 391 33.59 5.63 -4.00
N LEU A 392 33.17 4.66 -4.84
CA LEU A 392 33.58 3.27 -4.74
C LEU A 392 34.87 2.96 -5.45
N ASN A 393 35.75 2.18 -4.82
CA ASN A 393 36.95 1.60 -5.47
C ASN A 393 36.54 0.31 -6.18
N THR A 394 36.11 0.43 -7.42
CA THR A 394 35.74 -0.71 -8.29
C THR A 394 36.90 -1.30 -9.07
N ALA A 395 38.11 -0.69 -9.04
CA ALA A 395 39.31 -1.22 -9.72
C ALA A 395 39.70 -2.63 -9.28
N SER A 396 39.33 -2.98 -8.03
CA SER A 396 39.59 -4.31 -7.44
C SER A 396 38.88 -5.48 -8.13
N VAL A 397 37.82 -5.24 -8.93
CA VAL A 397 37.11 -6.33 -9.64
C VAL A 397 37.89 -6.87 -10.85
N GLY A 398 38.93 -6.17 -11.31
CA GLY A 398 39.90 -6.68 -12.30
C GLY A 398 39.37 -6.77 -13.74
N THR A 399 38.35 -5.97 -14.08
CA THR A 399 37.72 -5.88 -15.41
C THR A 399 37.65 -4.43 -15.86
N PRO A 400 37.39 -4.12 -17.15
CA PRO A 400 37.33 -2.74 -17.63
C PRO A 400 36.05 -1.98 -17.15
N TYR A 401 34.96 -2.72 -16.87
CA TYR A 401 33.69 -2.15 -16.37
C TYR A 401 33.20 -2.92 -15.14
N ALA A 402 32.40 -2.27 -14.37
CA ALA A 402 31.80 -2.86 -13.15
C ALA A 402 30.30 -2.51 -13.04
N VAL A 403 29.53 -3.43 -12.44
CA VAL A 403 28.15 -3.22 -12.05
C VAL A 403 28.06 -3.30 -10.54
N THR A 404 27.65 -2.20 -9.89
CA THR A 404 27.34 -2.22 -8.46
C THR A 404 25.82 -2.33 -8.28
N VAL A 405 25.39 -3.31 -7.47
CA VAL A 405 23.97 -3.60 -7.18
C VAL A 405 23.69 -3.32 -5.71
N PHE A 406 22.59 -2.63 -5.45
CA PHE A 406 22.14 -2.25 -4.11
C PHE A 406 21.06 -3.16 -3.59
N ASN A 407 21.09 -3.38 -2.28
CA ASN A 407 20.08 -4.10 -1.55
C ASN A 407 19.64 -3.29 -0.32
N PRO A 408 18.53 -2.57 -0.37
CA PRO A 408 17.98 -1.86 0.79
C PRO A 408 17.20 -2.77 1.76
N ALA A 409 17.02 -4.05 1.42
CA ALA A 409 16.28 -5.00 2.25
C ALA A 409 17.10 -5.46 3.47
N GLY A 410 16.38 -5.88 4.52
CA GLY A 410 16.99 -6.40 5.75
C GLY A 410 17.49 -7.85 5.66
N HIS A 411 17.61 -8.41 4.47
CA HIS A 411 18.11 -9.76 4.23
C HIS A 411 19.03 -9.79 3.02
N ILE A 412 19.86 -10.82 2.92
CA ILE A 412 20.69 -11.04 1.75
C ILE A 412 19.79 -11.26 0.53
N SER A 413 19.98 -10.45 -0.50
CA SER A 413 19.21 -10.51 -1.74
C SER A 413 19.95 -11.26 -2.84
N SER A 414 19.20 -11.93 -3.70
CA SER A 414 19.72 -12.62 -4.88
C SER A 414 18.72 -12.44 -6.05
N GLU A 415 18.48 -11.19 -6.43
CA GLU A 415 17.50 -10.80 -7.42
C GLU A 415 18.11 -10.62 -8.81
N ALA A 416 17.25 -10.70 -9.83
CA ALA A 416 17.60 -10.32 -11.18
C ALA A 416 17.74 -8.81 -11.29
N VAL A 417 18.78 -8.35 -11.97
CA VAL A 417 19.00 -6.94 -12.30
C VAL A 417 19.21 -6.78 -13.79
N THR A 418 18.78 -5.64 -14.32
CA THR A 418 19.04 -5.24 -15.69
C THR A 418 19.73 -3.88 -15.69
N VAL A 419 20.88 -3.80 -16.33
CA VAL A 419 21.66 -2.57 -16.49
C VAL A 419 22.12 -2.40 -17.92
N THR A 420 22.52 -1.19 -18.29
CA THR A 420 23.19 -0.93 -19.57
C THR A 420 24.65 -0.63 -19.36
N VAL A 421 25.49 -1.13 -20.28
CA VAL A 421 26.90 -0.74 -20.41
C VAL A 421 27.09 -0.03 -21.74
N ASP A 422 27.73 1.14 -21.68
CA ASP A 422 28.05 1.96 -22.83
C ASP A 422 29.52 1.80 -23.20
N LEU A 423 29.77 1.35 -24.43
CA LEU A 423 31.12 1.20 -25.01
C LEU A 423 31.33 2.29 -26.07
N PRO A 424 32.60 2.59 -26.46
CA PRO A 424 32.87 3.49 -27.55
C PRO A 424 32.08 3.12 -28.81
N GLU A 425 31.60 4.14 -29.57
CA GLU A 425 30.77 3.93 -30.78
C GLU A 425 31.45 2.99 -31.80
N ASP A 426 32.76 3.09 -31.94
CA ASP A 426 33.59 2.34 -32.87
C ASP A 426 34.07 0.97 -32.33
N THR A 427 33.53 0.54 -31.17
CA THR A 427 33.95 -0.74 -30.58
C THR A 427 33.65 -1.92 -31.50
N THR A 428 34.56 -2.91 -31.49
CA THR A 428 34.38 -4.21 -32.16
C THR A 428 33.77 -5.27 -31.23
N VAL A 429 33.47 -4.92 -29.97
CA VAL A 429 32.91 -5.84 -29.00
C VAL A 429 31.48 -6.25 -29.43
N THR A 430 31.22 -7.55 -29.40
CA THR A 430 29.88 -8.12 -29.63
C THR A 430 29.25 -8.60 -28.31
N ALA A 431 27.94 -8.87 -28.31
CA ALA A 431 27.24 -9.34 -27.12
C ALA A 431 27.85 -10.64 -26.55
N GLU A 432 28.36 -11.54 -27.43
CA GLU A 432 28.96 -12.80 -27.03
C GLU A 432 30.35 -12.62 -26.37
N MET A 433 31.00 -11.47 -26.57
CA MET A 433 32.27 -11.13 -25.92
C MET A 433 32.09 -10.57 -24.49
N ILE A 434 30.88 -10.16 -24.13
CA ILE A 434 30.58 -9.55 -22.82
C ILE A 434 30.24 -10.66 -21.82
N ALA A 435 30.88 -10.62 -20.65
CA ALA A 435 30.59 -11.52 -19.54
C ALA A 435 30.51 -10.76 -18.22
N VAL A 436 29.54 -11.14 -17.36
CA VAL A 436 29.45 -10.66 -15.99
C VAL A 436 30.19 -11.61 -15.07
N LEU A 437 31.02 -11.06 -14.18
CA LEU A 437 31.88 -11.82 -13.29
C LEU A 437 31.53 -11.55 -11.82
N ASP A 438 31.34 -12.61 -11.02
CA ASP A 438 31.32 -12.58 -9.57
C ASP A 438 32.62 -13.14 -9.01
N ASN A 439 33.39 -12.31 -8.29
CA ASN A 439 34.68 -12.69 -7.75
C ASN A 439 35.59 -13.36 -8.82
N GLY A 440 35.67 -12.79 -10.03
CA GLY A 440 36.50 -13.28 -11.15
C GLY A 440 35.93 -14.50 -11.89
N ARG A 441 34.75 -15.04 -11.49
CA ARG A 441 34.08 -16.16 -12.17
C ARG A 441 32.92 -15.65 -13.01
N ALA A 442 32.82 -16.11 -14.25
CA ALA A 442 31.66 -15.77 -15.09
C ALA A 442 30.36 -16.39 -14.54
N ILE A 443 29.31 -15.58 -14.52
CA ILE A 443 27.97 -15.97 -14.09
C ILE A 443 26.96 -15.88 -15.25
N PRO A 444 25.84 -16.61 -15.18
CA PRO A 444 24.79 -16.54 -16.20
C PRO A 444 24.27 -15.13 -16.41
N ALA A 445 24.36 -14.63 -17.63
CA ALA A 445 23.83 -13.33 -18.04
C ALA A 445 23.14 -13.42 -19.40
N ASP A 446 22.16 -12.57 -19.63
CA ASP A 446 21.55 -12.30 -20.94
C ASP A 446 22.08 -10.95 -21.42
N VAL A 447 22.81 -10.95 -22.52
CA VAL A 447 23.43 -9.76 -23.09
C VAL A 447 22.80 -9.46 -24.44
N LYS A 448 22.26 -8.24 -24.58
CA LYS A 448 21.65 -7.78 -25.82
C LYS A 448 22.34 -6.53 -26.34
N ASP A 449 22.73 -6.55 -27.62
CA ASP A 449 23.23 -5.37 -28.31
C ASP A 449 22.04 -4.47 -28.69
N LEU A 450 22.00 -3.26 -28.14
CA LEU A 450 20.98 -2.25 -28.42
C LEU A 450 21.39 -1.32 -29.58
N GLY A 451 22.59 -1.53 -30.14
CA GLY A 451 23.14 -0.75 -31.24
C GLY A 451 23.75 0.58 -30.77
N ILE A 452 23.95 1.47 -31.76
CA ILE A 452 24.50 2.80 -31.50
C ILE A 452 23.35 3.72 -31.03
N VAL A 453 23.57 4.31 -29.88
CA VAL A 453 22.62 5.22 -29.22
C VAL A 453 23.24 6.61 -29.12
N SER A 454 22.45 7.63 -29.43
CA SER A 454 22.76 9.03 -29.12
C SER A 454 22.08 9.40 -27.82
N ASP A 455 22.85 9.89 -26.86
CA ASP A 455 22.39 10.27 -25.53
C ASP A 455 23.09 11.55 -25.07
N TYR A 456 22.86 12.03 -23.88
CA TYR A 456 23.50 13.21 -23.32
C TYR A 456 23.68 13.10 -21.80
N VAL A 457 24.67 13.81 -21.29
CA VAL A 457 24.82 14.08 -19.86
C VAL A 457 24.45 15.53 -19.57
N LEU A 458 23.89 15.76 -18.35
CA LEU A 458 23.51 17.08 -17.83
C LEU A 458 24.46 17.46 -16.69
N PRO A 459 25.61 18.11 -16.96
CA PRO A 459 26.46 18.64 -15.90
C PRO A 459 25.74 19.75 -15.13
N LYS A 460 26.04 19.90 -13.83
CA LYS A 460 25.41 20.94 -12.98
C LYS A 460 25.86 22.36 -13.34
N ASP A 461 27.04 22.49 -13.99
CA ASP A 461 27.76 23.75 -14.22
C ASP A 461 27.74 24.24 -15.68
N ARG A 462 27.18 23.46 -16.60
CA ARG A 462 27.18 23.79 -18.02
C ARG A 462 26.02 23.13 -18.78
N PHE A 463 25.89 23.50 -20.07
CA PHE A 463 24.87 22.93 -20.97
C PHE A 463 25.10 21.44 -21.21
N ARG A 464 24.02 20.73 -21.54
CA ARG A 464 24.03 19.29 -21.85
C ARG A 464 25.15 18.96 -22.86
N ILE A 465 25.83 17.85 -22.61
CA ILE A 465 26.89 17.33 -23.46
C ILE A 465 26.36 16.08 -24.17
N PRO A 466 26.13 16.14 -25.49
CA PRO A 466 25.74 14.95 -26.24
C PRO A 466 26.90 14.00 -26.44
N PHE A 467 26.61 12.69 -26.46
CA PHE A 467 27.57 11.65 -26.80
C PHE A 467 26.91 10.54 -27.62
N ARG A 468 27.72 9.72 -28.27
CA ARG A 468 27.29 8.49 -28.93
C ARG A 468 28.08 7.32 -28.39
N CYS A 469 27.42 6.21 -28.24
CA CYS A 469 27.98 4.97 -27.70
C CYS A 469 27.28 3.75 -28.34
N ARG A 470 27.95 2.63 -28.31
CA ARG A 470 27.29 1.33 -28.53
C ARG A 470 26.84 0.80 -27.19
N ARG A 471 25.55 0.64 -27.03
CA ARG A 471 24.88 0.28 -25.76
C ARG A 471 24.53 -1.20 -25.75
N PHE A 472 24.83 -1.88 -24.66
CA PHE A 472 24.42 -3.24 -24.40
C PHE A 472 23.58 -3.31 -23.15
N SER A 473 22.54 -4.14 -23.16
CA SER A 473 21.74 -4.48 -21.96
C SER A 473 22.29 -5.78 -21.36
N LEU A 474 22.52 -5.77 -20.06
CA LEU A 474 23.00 -6.89 -19.27
C LEU A 474 21.93 -7.27 -18.24
N SER A 475 21.36 -8.48 -18.34
CA SER A 475 20.43 -9.01 -17.33
C SER A 475 21.04 -10.25 -16.69
N PHE A 476 21.18 -10.24 -15.38
CA PHE A 476 21.77 -11.36 -14.63
C PHE A 476 21.21 -11.43 -13.20
N ARG A 477 21.40 -12.54 -12.52
CA ARG A 477 21.06 -12.68 -11.11
C ARG A 477 22.22 -12.17 -10.24
N ALA A 478 22.02 -11.05 -9.55
CA ALA A 478 22.95 -10.52 -8.58
C ALA A 478 22.83 -11.30 -7.26
N ALA A 479 23.64 -12.36 -7.13
CA ALA A 479 23.57 -13.25 -5.99
C ALA A 479 24.32 -12.70 -4.77
N ASP A 480 23.76 -12.97 -3.57
CA ASP A 480 24.39 -12.72 -2.27
C ASP A 480 24.76 -11.24 -2.03
N VAL A 481 23.89 -10.31 -2.46
CA VAL A 481 24.03 -8.89 -2.13
C VAL A 481 23.69 -8.70 -0.64
N PRO A 482 24.61 -8.14 0.18
CA PRO A 482 24.40 -8.02 1.63
C PRO A 482 23.13 -7.24 2.00
N ALA A 483 22.54 -7.57 3.15
CA ALA A 483 21.43 -6.80 3.73
C ALA A 483 21.87 -5.35 4.00
N LEU A 484 21.03 -4.38 3.68
CA LEU A 484 21.33 -2.93 3.77
C LEU A 484 22.70 -2.61 3.18
N GLY A 485 23.00 -3.16 1.99
CA GLY A 485 24.34 -3.15 1.44
C GLY A 485 24.39 -3.09 -0.08
N TYR A 486 25.56 -3.39 -0.58
CA TYR A 486 25.84 -3.39 -2.01
C TYR A 486 26.94 -4.39 -2.36
N LYS A 487 26.94 -4.82 -3.61
CA LYS A 487 27.97 -5.74 -4.16
C LYS A 487 28.29 -5.35 -5.59
N THR A 488 29.57 -5.45 -5.95
CA THR A 488 30.07 -5.07 -7.26
C THR A 488 30.48 -6.31 -8.06
N PHE A 489 30.01 -6.37 -9.28
CA PHE A 489 30.30 -7.42 -10.26
C PHE A 489 31.19 -6.85 -11.37
N GLY A 490 32.19 -7.62 -11.84
CA GLY A 490 33.00 -7.23 -12.98
C GLY A 490 32.25 -7.42 -14.31
N VAL A 491 32.57 -6.59 -15.31
CA VAL A 491 32.10 -6.77 -16.69
C VAL A 491 33.31 -6.85 -17.60
N SER A 492 33.58 -8.06 -18.13
CA SER A 492 34.61 -8.33 -19.09
C SER A 492 34.10 -8.15 -20.53
N VAL A 493 34.95 -7.70 -21.44
CA VAL A 493 34.67 -7.53 -22.87
C VAL A 493 35.61 -8.35 -23.76
N ASP A 494 36.40 -9.27 -23.18
CA ASP A 494 37.50 -9.99 -23.83
C ASP A 494 37.11 -11.35 -24.41
N GLY A 495 35.82 -11.68 -24.43
CA GLY A 495 35.29 -12.93 -25.00
C GLY A 495 34.51 -13.78 -23.99
N ALA A 496 33.64 -14.63 -24.53
CA ALA A 496 32.77 -15.51 -23.78
C ALA A 496 33.58 -16.50 -22.93
N LYS A 497 33.17 -16.66 -21.68
CA LYS A 497 33.64 -17.71 -20.77
C LYS A 497 32.55 -18.76 -20.65
N ASP A 498 32.93 -20.01 -20.53
CA ASP A 498 32.00 -21.11 -20.28
C ASP A 498 31.25 -20.83 -18.98
N VAL A 499 29.94 -20.61 -19.11
CA VAL A 499 29.05 -20.32 -17.98
C VAL A 499 28.10 -21.49 -17.81
N GLN A 500 28.08 -22.08 -16.62
CA GLN A 500 27.13 -23.12 -16.28
C GLN A 500 25.85 -22.50 -15.69
N SER A 501 24.74 -22.84 -16.29
CA SER A 501 23.39 -22.50 -15.79
C SER A 501 22.70 -23.77 -15.27
N ASP A 502 21.83 -23.58 -14.26
CA ASP A 502 20.96 -24.65 -13.78
C ASP A 502 19.66 -24.76 -14.57
N LEU A 503 19.48 -23.93 -15.58
CA LEU A 503 18.30 -23.93 -16.45
C LEU A 503 18.36 -25.02 -17.50
N THR A 504 17.24 -25.69 -17.70
CA THR A 504 17.03 -26.65 -18.78
C THR A 504 15.73 -26.34 -19.50
N VAL A 505 15.74 -26.33 -20.83
CA VAL A 505 14.58 -26.06 -21.69
C VAL A 505 14.08 -27.35 -22.32
N TYR A 506 12.77 -27.54 -22.34
CA TYR A 506 12.08 -28.63 -22.99
C TYR A 506 11.14 -28.09 -24.08
N LYS A 507 10.55 -28.93 -24.89
CA LYS A 507 9.62 -28.53 -25.96
C LYS A 507 8.44 -27.66 -25.45
N SER A 508 7.94 -27.94 -24.24
CA SER A 508 6.82 -27.21 -23.62
C SER A 508 7.04 -27.03 -22.12
N GLY A 509 8.22 -26.56 -21.77
CA GLY A 509 8.54 -26.31 -20.37
C GLY A 509 10.01 -26.05 -20.11
N MET A 510 10.32 -25.83 -18.86
CA MET A 510 11.62 -25.44 -18.35
C MET A 510 11.81 -25.91 -16.92
N GLN A 511 13.04 -25.97 -16.47
CA GLN A 511 13.34 -26.23 -15.04
C GLN A 511 14.65 -25.59 -14.62
N ASN A 512 14.78 -25.35 -13.33
CA ASN A 512 16.03 -25.07 -12.63
C ASN A 512 16.22 -26.06 -11.46
N LYS A 513 17.16 -25.83 -10.56
CA LYS A 513 17.36 -26.70 -9.39
C LYS A 513 16.15 -26.76 -8.45
N ARG A 514 15.27 -25.75 -8.45
CA ARG A 514 14.16 -25.61 -7.51
C ARG A 514 12.80 -25.92 -8.09
N LEU A 515 12.54 -25.46 -9.29
CA LEU A 515 11.23 -25.55 -9.93
C LEU A 515 11.32 -26.31 -11.25
N LYS A 516 10.28 -27.10 -11.53
CA LYS A 516 10.01 -27.69 -12.84
C LYS A 516 8.68 -27.15 -13.34
N VAL A 517 8.68 -26.56 -14.53
CA VAL A 517 7.54 -25.93 -15.16
C VAL A 517 7.18 -26.69 -16.43
N LYS A 518 5.92 -27.12 -16.56
CA LYS A 518 5.38 -27.75 -17.74
C LYS A 518 4.15 -26.99 -18.21
N ILE A 519 4.16 -26.55 -19.47
CA ILE A 519 3.03 -25.88 -20.11
C ILE A 519 2.19 -26.93 -20.80
N GLN A 520 0.89 -26.93 -20.53
CA GLN A 520 -0.06 -27.89 -21.08
C GLN A 520 -0.61 -27.40 -22.42
N ARG A 521 -1.39 -28.26 -23.09
CA ARG A 521 -1.96 -27.96 -24.42
C ARG A 521 -2.93 -26.78 -24.38
N ASP A 522 -3.64 -26.62 -23.28
CA ASP A 522 -4.58 -25.52 -23.06
C ASP A 522 -3.89 -24.25 -22.53
N GLY A 523 -2.58 -24.22 -22.43
CA GLY A 523 -1.81 -23.11 -21.95
C GLY A 523 -1.69 -23.02 -20.41
N SER A 524 -2.38 -23.87 -19.67
CA SER A 524 -2.19 -23.92 -18.22
C SER A 524 -0.78 -24.37 -17.87
N VAL A 525 -0.26 -23.86 -16.76
CA VAL A 525 1.14 -23.99 -16.33
C VAL A 525 1.21 -24.83 -15.07
N LEU A 526 1.77 -26.03 -15.17
CA LEU A 526 2.03 -26.91 -14.03
C LEU A 526 3.41 -26.61 -13.45
N VAL A 527 3.44 -26.09 -12.24
CA VAL A 527 4.66 -25.76 -11.48
C VAL A 527 4.87 -26.82 -10.41
N THR A 528 6.00 -27.51 -10.44
CA THR A 528 6.37 -28.49 -9.43
C THR A 528 7.57 -27.99 -8.62
N ASP A 529 7.39 -27.85 -7.32
CA ASP A 529 8.50 -27.63 -6.40
C ASP A 529 9.30 -28.91 -6.25
N ARG A 530 10.55 -28.88 -6.65
CA ARG A 530 11.43 -30.06 -6.66
C ARG A 530 11.92 -30.49 -5.28
N LYS A 531 11.75 -29.62 -4.27
CA LYS A 531 12.08 -29.91 -2.87
C LYS A 531 10.99 -30.76 -2.22
N THR A 532 9.74 -30.37 -2.40
CA THR A 532 8.57 -31.01 -1.76
C THR A 532 7.90 -32.04 -2.68
N GLY A 533 8.09 -31.96 -3.99
CA GLY A 533 7.34 -32.70 -4.99
C GLY A 533 5.91 -32.17 -5.23
N ALA A 534 5.50 -31.11 -4.52
CA ALA A 534 4.19 -30.52 -4.68
C ALA A 534 4.03 -29.85 -6.05
N SER A 535 2.84 -29.94 -6.60
CA SER A 535 2.51 -29.34 -7.90
C SER A 535 1.33 -28.40 -7.81
N TYR A 536 1.40 -27.30 -8.56
CA TYR A 536 0.46 -26.20 -8.60
C TYR A 536 0.11 -25.91 -10.06
N LEU A 537 -1.19 -25.84 -10.39
CA LEU A 537 -1.67 -25.59 -11.75
C LEU A 537 -2.23 -24.18 -11.85
N THR A 538 -1.55 -23.31 -12.56
CA THR A 538 -1.93 -21.89 -12.76
C THR A 538 -2.14 -21.55 -14.24
N GLY A 539 -2.46 -20.30 -14.55
CA GLY A 539 -2.67 -19.82 -15.93
C GLY A 539 -3.99 -20.28 -16.52
N ILE A 540 -4.98 -20.61 -15.69
CA ILE A 540 -6.35 -20.83 -16.08
C ILE A 540 -7.08 -19.50 -15.93
N PHE A 541 -7.36 -18.82 -17.05
CA PHE A 541 -8.07 -17.56 -17.03
C PHE A 541 -9.57 -17.78 -17.10
N VAL A 542 -10.31 -17.06 -16.26
CA VAL A 542 -11.77 -17.11 -16.19
C VAL A 542 -12.32 -15.70 -16.32
N ASP A 543 -13.23 -15.52 -17.25
CA ASP A 543 -13.97 -14.31 -17.50
C ASP A 543 -15.42 -14.48 -17.05
N SER A 544 -15.95 -13.50 -16.31
CA SER A 544 -17.33 -13.47 -15.82
C SER A 544 -17.94 -12.08 -16.01
N GLY A 545 -19.26 -11.99 -16.15
CA GLY A 545 -19.95 -10.71 -16.24
C GLY A 545 -20.01 -10.01 -14.90
N ASP A 546 -19.94 -8.68 -14.91
CA ASP A 546 -20.08 -7.81 -13.76
C ASP A 546 -21.18 -6.76 -14.02
N ARG A 547 -22.29 -6.87 -13.30
CA ARG A 547 -23.41 -5.91 -13.30
C ARG A 547 -23.36 -4.95 -12.10
N GLY A 548 -22.22 -4.91 -11.42
CA GLY A 548 -21.99 -4.00 -10.30
C GLY A 548 -21.53 -2.61 -10.78
N GLU A 549 -20.91 -1.91 -9.87
CA GLU A 549 -20.35 -0.57 -10.03
C GLU A 549 -18.93 -0.54 -9.43
N GLU A 550 -18.27 0.60 -9.37
CA GLU A 550 -16.88 0.69 -8.92
C GLU A 550 -16.64 0.14 -7.50
N TYR A 551 -17.63 0.24 -6.62
CA TYR A 551 -17.54 -0.26 -5.24
C TYR A 551 -17.71 -1.78 -5.12
N ASN A 552 -18.67 -2.36 -5.86
CA ASN A 552 -19.11 -3.73 -5.64
C ASN A 552 -19.19 -4.54 -6.93
N TYR A 553 -18.59 -5.74 -6.91
CA TYR A 553 -18.80 -6.75 -7.94
C TYR A 553 -20.16 -7.43 -7.74
N ARG A 554 -20.93 -7.52 -8.81
CA ARG A 554 -22.19 -8.28 -8.85
C ARG A 554 -22.19 -9.16 -10.09
N GLU A 555 -22.15 -10.46 -9.90
CA GLU A 555 -22.13 -11.42 -11.02
C GLU A 555 -23.35 -11.24 -11.92
N ALA A 556 -23.17 -11.40 -13.23
CA ALA A 556 -24.25 -11.39 -14.21
C ALA A 556 -25.35 -12.41 -13.87
N HIS A 557 -26.62 -12.09 -14.16
CA HIS A 557 -27.75 -12.92 -13.74
C HIS A 557 -27.75 -14.33 -14.33
N ASP A 558 -27.22 -14.50 -15.53
CA ASP A 558 -27.09 -15.78 -16.19
C ASP A 558 -25.88 -16.59 -15.72
N MET A 559 -25.02 -16.01 -14.85
CA MET A 559 -23.82 -16.61 -14.27
C MET A 559 -22.87 -17.27 -15.32
N THR A 560 -22.95 -16.85 -16.58
CA THR A 560 -22.12 -17.38 -17.65
C THR A 560 -20.66 -17.01 -17.44
N ARG A 561 -19.79 -18.02 -17.42
CA ARG A 561 -18.34 -17.85 -17.29
C ARG A 561 -17.64 -18.48 -18.49
N MET A 562 -16.64 -17.76 -19.02
CA MET A 562 -15.77 -18.25 -20.09
C MET A 562 -14.41 -18.61 -19.49
N THR A 563 -13.84 -19.73 -19.93
CA THR A 563 -12.55 -20.20 -19.37
C THR A 563 -11.59 -20.64 -20.46
N THR A 564 -10.30 -20.51 -20.22
CA THR A 564 -9.27 -21.09 -21.07
C THR A 564 -9.05 -22.58 -20.83
N GLU A 565 -9.62 -23.15 -19.77
CA GLU A 565 -9.46 -24.56 -19.45
C GLU A 565 -10.02 -25.46 -20.57
N GLY A 566 -9.22 -26.43 -20.96
CA GLY A 566 -9.59 -27.38 -22.04
C GLY A 566 -9.56 -26.80 -23.44
N THR A 567 -9.30 -25.50 -23.62
CA THR A 567 -9.14 -24.86 -24.93
C THR A 567 -7.75 -25.15 -25.52
N ARG A 568 -7.44 -24.65 -26.70
CA ARG A 568 -6.11 -24.80 -27.29
C ARG A 568 -5.37 -23.46 -27.29
N ALA A 569 -4.26 -23.38 -26.55
CA ALA A 569 -3.37 -22.23 -26.59
C ALA A 569 -2.24 -22.39 -27.63
N ARG A 570 -1.71 -21.27 -28.11
CA ARG A 570 -0.44 -21.22 -28.85
C ARG A 570 0.68 -21.06 -27.83
N VAL A 571 1.61 -22.01 -27.78
CA VAL A 571 2.76 -22.01 -26.88
C VAL A 571 4.04 -21.91 -27.71
N GLU A 572 4.89 -20.93 -27.43
CA GLU A 572 6.16 -20.72 -28.12
C GLU A 572 7.26 -20.37 -27.10
N LEU A 573 8.49 -20.84 -27.39
CA LEU A 573 9.68 -20.38 -26.68
C LEU A 573 9.97 -18.95 -27.13
N PHE A 574 9.79 -17.99 -26.23
CA PHE A 574 9.97 -16.57 -26.52
C PHE A 574 11.44 -16.16 -26.44
N SER A 575 12.13 -16.58 -25.37
CA SER A 575 13.57 -16.37 -25.20
C SER A 575 14.19 -17.44 -24.31
N ALA A 576 15.47 -17.74 -24.56
CA ALA A 576 16.24 -18.62 -23.73
C ALA A 576 17.70 -18.14 -23.68
N SER A 577 18.20 -17.95 -22.47
CA SER A 577 19.59 -17.62 -22.17
C SER A 577 20.06 -18.43 -20.97
N ALA A 578 21.32 -18.29 -20.60
CA ALA A 578 21.84 -18.89 -19.37
C ALA A 578 21.21 -18.28 -18.11
N ALA A 579 20.68 -17.05 -18.17
CA ALA A 579 20.10 -16.33 -17.05
C ALA A 579 18.60 -16.56 -16.88
N ALA A 580 17.85 -16.75 -17.98
CA ALA A 580 16.40 -16.87 -17.95
C ALA A 580 15.84 -17.61 -19.17
N VAL A 581 14.71 -18.28 -18.97
CA VAL A 581 13.90 -18.89 -20.03
C VAL A 581 12.49 -18.36 -19.93
N THR A 582 11.94 -17.87 -21.04
CA THR A 582 10.58 -17.34 -21.12
C THR A 582 9.80 -18.06 -22.21
N PHE A 583 8.64 -18.56 -21.87
CA PHE A 583 7.63 -19.01 -22.81
C PHE A 583 6.52 -17.97 -22.94
N ARG A 584 6.04 -17.74 -24.16
CA ARG A 584 4.83 -16.97 -24.46
C ARG A 584 3.70 -17.92 -24.77
N ILE A 585 2.59 -17.74 -24.05
CA ILE A 585 1.37 -18.53 -24.15
C ILE A 585 0.26 -17.58 -24.58
N VAL A 586 -0.38 -17.86 -25.73
CA VAL A 586 -1.41 -16.98 -26.29
C VAL A 586 -2.75 -17.72 -26.30
N HIS A 587 -3.72 -17.14 -25.60
CA HIS A 587 -5.11 -17.55 -25.64
C HIS A 587 -5.91 -16.57 -26.50
N LYS A 588 -6.80 -17.08 -27.33
CA LYS A 588 -7.83 -16.31 -28.05
C LYS A 588 -9.17 -16.80 -27.59
N MET A 589 -9.90 -15.94 -26.92
CA MET A 589 -11.20 -16.25 -26.35
C MET A 589 -12.29 -15.47 -27.08
N LYS A 590 -13.41 -16.12 -27.37
CA LYS A 590 -14.68 -15.46 -27.68
C LYS A 590 -15.41 -15.29 -26.35
N ILE A 591 -15.67 -14.05 -25.98
CA ILE A 591 -16.39 -13.72 -24.75
C ILE A 591 -17.60 -12.84 -25.06
N PRO A 592 -18.62 -12.78 -24.22
CA PRO A 592 -19.70 -11.81 -24.37
C PRO A 592 -19.15 -10.38 -24.34
N ALA A 593 -19.69 -9.53 -25.21
CA ALA A 593 -19.19 -8.15 -25.37
C ALA A 593 -19.64 -7.22 -24.24
N GLY A 594 -20.68 -7.58 -23.49
CA GLY A 594 -21.21 -6.81 -22.38
C GLY A 594 -22.45 -7.46 -21.75
N LEU A 595 -23.31 -6.65 -21.15
CA LEU A 595 -24.56 -7.06 -20.54
C LEU A 595 -25.76 -6.46 -21.31
N ASP A 596 -26.90 -7.17 -21.30
CA ASP A 596 -28.21 -6.67 -21.77
C ASP A 596 -28.94 -5.90 -20.64
N GLU A 597 -30.13 -5.39 -20.95
CA GLU A 597 -31.01 -4.67 -20.00
C GLU A 597 -31.47 -5.51 -18.80
N ASN A 598 -31.38 -6.82 -18.88
CA ASN A 598 -31.71 -7.76 -17.80
C ASN A 598 -30.47 -8.14 -16.98
N GLY A 599 -29.31 -7.56 -17.25
CA GLY A 599 -28.04 -7.89 -16.56
C GLY A 599 -27.50 -9.27 -16.90
N CYS A 600 -27.89 -9.83 -18.06
CA CYS A 600 -27.37 -11.08 -18.61
C CYS A 600 -26.29 -10.78 -19.65
N ARG A 601 -25.33 -11.68 -19.79
CA ARG A 601 -24.23 -11.54 -20.76
C ARG A 601 -24.73 -11.65 -22.20
N THR A 602 -24.30 -10.72 -23.05
CA THR A 602 -24.76 -10.63 -24.42
C THR A 602 -23.68 -10.18 -25.40
N GLY A 603 -23.97 -10.37 -26.71
CA GLY A 603 -23.02 -10.04 -27.77
C GLY A 603 -21.82 -10.99 -27.80
N GLU A 604 -20.86 -10.68 -28.66
CA GLU A 604 -19.58 -11.42 -28.76
C GLU A 604 -18.45 -10.47 -29.15
N CYS A 605 -17.30 -10.60 -28.47
CA CYS A 605 -16.06 -9.96 -28.87
C CYS A 605 -14.86 -10.89 -28.67
N ASP A 606 -13.74 -10.52 -29.28
CA ASP A 606 -12.47 -11.24 -29.11
C ASP A 606 -11.68 -10.67 -27.97
N MET A 607 -11.23 -11.53 -27.04
CA MET A 607 -10.23 -11.20 -26.01
C MET A 607 -8.97 -12.02 -26.25
N VAL A 608 -7.82 -11.36 -26.28
CA VAL A 608 -6.52 -12.04 -26.42
C VAL A 608 -5.75 -11.89 -25.10
N ILE A 609 -5.30 -13.02 -24.57
CA ILE A 609 -4.45 -13.05 -23.36
C ILE A 609 -3.09 -13.63 -23.76
N GLU A 610 -2.03 -12.84 -23.54
CA GLU A 610 -0.65 -13.26 -23.71
C GLU A 610 0.00 -13.43 -22.34
N ASN A 611 0.35 -14.64 -21.97
CA ASN A 611 0.99 -14.93 -20.70
C ASN A 611 2.46 -15.27 -20.92
N PHE A 612 3.36 -14.44 -20.40
CA PHE A 612 4.81 -14.66 -20.42
C PHE A 612 5.23 -15.32 -19.13
N CYS A 613 5.65 -16.59 -19.25
CA CYS A 613 6.04 -17.42 -18.13
C CYS A 613 7.57 -17.50 -18.08
N THR A 614 8.19 -16.88 -17.08
CA THR A 614 9.65 -16.75 -16.99
C THR A 614 10.19 -17.48 -15.78
N LEU A 615 11.15 -18.39 -16.02
CA LEU A 615 11.96 -19.03 -14.99
C LEU A 615 13.41 -18.56 -15.10
N ARG A 616 13.95 -18.06 -13.98
CA ARG A 616 15.34 -17.56 -13.92
C ARG A 616 16.27 -18.58 -13.29
N GLU A 617 17.55 -18.44 -13.60
CA GLU A 617 18.63 -19.21 -12.97
C GLU A 617 18.56 -19.06 -11.45
N GLY A 618 18.61 -20.18 -10.72
CA GLY A 618 18.59 -20.24 -9.26
C GLY A 618 17.33 -19.72 -8.56
N ALA A 619 16.32 -19.23 -9.30
CA ALA A 619 15.11 -18.62 -8.72
C ALA A 619 14.25 -19.63 -7.95
N ARG A 620 13.58 -19.15 -6.90
CA ARG A 620 12.61 -19.91 -6.09
C ARG A 620 11.17 -19.66 -6.52
N ARG A 621 10.94 -18.70 -7.42
CA ARG A 621 9.63 -18.31 -7.90
C ARG A 621 9.52 -18.44 -9.42
N LEU A 622 8.31 -18.51 -9.89
CA LEU A 622 7.97 -18.39 -11.30
C LEU A 622 7.34 -17.02 -11.54
N ASP A 623 7.97 -16.21 -12.39
CA ASP A 623 7.46 -14.89 -12.75
C ASP A 623 6.48 -15.00 -13.92
N LEU A 624 5.34 -14.33 -13.81
CA LEU A 624 4.26 -14.31 -14.79
C LEU A 624 3.93 -12.86 -15.14
N ARG A 625 3.96 -12.54 -16.44
CA ARG A 625 3.51 -11.27 -16.97
C ARG A 625 2.40 -11.53 -17.99
N THR A 626 1.20 -11.09 -17.65
CA THR A 626 0.02 -11.30 -18.49
C THR A 626 -0.39 -9.98 -19.16
N VAL A 627 -0.55 -10.01 -20.48
CA VAL A 627 -1.06 -8.91 -21.29
C VAL A 627 -2.46 -9.29 -21.75
N ILE A 628 -3.44 -8.48 -21.39
CA ILE A 628 -4.84 -8.67 -21.75
C ILE A 628 -5.23 -7.59 -22.77
N HIS A 629 -5.64 -7.98 -23.95
CA HIS A 629 -6.23 -7.11 -24.97
C HIS A 629 -7.74 -7.27 -24.88
N ASN A 630 -8.42 -6.24 -24.36
CA ASN A 630 -9.82 -6.29 -24.00
C ASN A 630 -10.63 -5.15 -24.61
N ASP A 631 -11.73 -5.50 -25.28
CA ASP A 631 -12.74 -4.56 -25.77
C ASP A 631 -14.13 -4.81 -25.16
N ALA A 632 -14.29 -5.85 -24.32
CA ALA A 632 -15.54 -6.14 -23.62
C ALA A 632 -15.82 -5.13 -22.50
N GLU A 633 -17.08 -5.05 -22.12
CA GLU A 633 -17.59 -4.18 -21.05
C GLU A 633 -18.24 -5.01 -19.94
N ASN A 634 -18.28 -4.44 -18.73
CA ASN A 634 -19.02 -4.99 -17.60
C ASN A 634 -18.63 -6.45 -17.31
N HIS A 635 -17.35 -6.67 -17.10
CA HIS A 635 -16.81 -8.01 -16.86
C HIS A 635 -15.57 -7.99 -15.96
N ARG A 636 -15.21 -9.18 -15.46
CA ARG A 636 -14.06 -9.43 -14.61
C ARG A 636 -13.25 -10.60 -15.13
N VAL A 637 -11.94 -10.46 -15.19
CA VAL A 637 -10.99 -11.52 -15.56
C VAL A 637 -10.14 -11.88 -14.34
N VAL A 638 -10.13 -13.16 -13.97
CA VAL A 638 -9.31 -13.70 -12.88
C VAL A 638 -8.41 -14.82 -13.41
N VAL A 639 -7.27 -15.04 -12.75
CA VAL A 639 -6.44 -16.22 -12.97
C VAL A 639 -6.59 -17.18 -11.80
N HIS A 640 -6.93 -18.42 -12.11
CA HIS A 640 -7.06 -19.51 -11.15
C HIS A 640 -5.75 -20.27 -10.98
N THR A 641 -5.45 -20.61 -9.72
CA THR A 641 -4.37 -21.52 -9.35
C THR A 641 -4.92 -22.65 -8.49
N ARG A 642 -4.84 -23.87 -8.99
CA ARG A 642 -5.25 -25.09 -8.29
C ARG A 642 -4.06 -25.75 -7.60
N HIS A 643 -4.31 -26.31 -6.45
CA HIS A 643 -3.30 -26.88 -5.56
C HIS A 643 -3.91 -28.02 -4.72
N GLY A 644 -3.07 -28.73 -3.96
CA GLY A 644 -3.55 -29.77 -3.05
C GLY A 644 -3.34 -29.41 -1.58
N ILE A 645 -3.34 -28.11 -1.24
CA ILE A 645 -3.22 -27.64 0.15
C ILE A 645 -4.59 -27.72 0.81
N VAL A 646 -4.65 -28.26 2.03
CA VAL A 646 -5.87 -28.38 2.81
C VAL A 646 -5.76 -27.47 4.04
N CYS A 647 -6.53 -26.39 4.04
CA CYS A 647 -6.56 -25.43 5.14
C CYS A 647 -7.88 -24.66 5.18
N ASP A 648 -8.16 -24.00 6.30
CA ASP A 648 -9.39 -23.22 6.52
C ASP A 648 -9.12 -21.71 6.55
N THR A 649 -7.86 -21.31 6.46
CA THR A 649 -7.46 -19.92 6.49
C THR A 649 -6.56 -19.56 5.31
N VAL A 650 -6.70 -18.35 4.82
CA VAL A 650 -5.77 -17.70 3.89
C VAL A 650 -4.88 -16.74 4.66
N THR A 651 -3.59 -16.73 4.35
CA THR A 651 -2.65 -15.70 4.80
C THR A 651 -2.58 -14.63 3.72
N ALA A 652 -2.84 -13.37 4.08
CA ALA A 652 -2.65 -12.23 3.18
C ALA A 652 -1.69 -11.23 3.84
N GLU A 653 -0.79 -10.67 3.06
CA GLU A 653 0.04 -9.57 3.51
C GLU A 653 -0.79 -8.31 3.51
N GLY A 654 -0.76 -7.61 4.63
CA GLY A 654 -1.35 -6.32 4.86
C GLY A 654 -0.34 -5.36 5.50
N GLN A 655 -0.82 -4.24 5.97
CA GLN A 655 0.02 -3.16 6.50
C GLN A 655 0.72 -3.59 7.79
N PHE A 656 2.03 -3.89 7.70
CA PHE A 656 2.89 -4.37 8.78
C PHE A 656 2.47 -5.71 9.40
N ASP A 657 1.66 -6.52 8.72
CA ASP A 657 1.16 -7.78 9.24
C ASP A 657 0.97 -8.87 8.16
N PHE A 658 1.01 -10.11 8.58
CA PHE A 658 0.46 -11.25 7.83
C PHE A 658 -0.86 -11.64 8.50
N VAL A 659 -1.96 -11.22 7.86
CA VAL A 659 -3.30 -11.41 8.38
C VAL A 659 -3.82 -12.78 7.98
N LYS A 660 -4.36 -13.53 8.93
CA LYS A 660 -5.05 -14.80 8.67
C LYS A 660 -6.55 -14.55 8.65
N ARG A 661 -7.18 -14.88 7.53
CA ARG A 661 -8.63 -14.75 7.33
C ARG A 661 -9.25 -16.11 7.06
N ALA A 662 -10.45 -16.36 7.59
CA ALA A 662 -11.21 -17.58 7.30
C ALA A 662 -11.59 -17.62 5.81
N ILE A 663 -11.42 -18.78 5.16
CA ILE A 663 -11.83 -18.99 3.76
C ILE A 663 -13.36 -19.03 3.67
N VAL A 664 -14.02 -19.62 4.67
CA VAL A 664 -15.47 -19.61 4.79
C VAL A 664 -15.84 -18.60 5.86
N PRO A 665 -16.41 -17.44 5.49
CA PRO A 665 -16.90 -16.48 6.47
C PRO A 665 -18.05 -17.10 7.29
N CYS A 666 -18.34 -16.48 8.41
CA CYS A 666 -19.42 -16.92 9.28
C CYS A 666 -20.77 -16.92 8.56
N GLU A 667 -21.57 -17.93 8.83
CA GLU A 667 -22.92 -18.08 8.27
C GLU A 667 -23.87 -16.94 8.65
N GLN A 668 -23.54 -16.18 9.66
CA GLN A 668 -24.36 -15.07 10.16
C GLN A 668 -24.12 -13.77 9.40
N TRP A 669 -23.10 -13.69 8.53
CA TRP A 669 -22.93 -12.54 7.65
C TRP A 669 -23.99 -12.54 6.56
N GLN A 670 -24.78 -11.48 6.51
CA GLN A 670 -25.85 -11.33 5.52
C GLN A 670 -25.30 -11.18 4.09
N ASN A 671 -24.14 -10.51 3.97
CA ASN A 671 -23.43 -10.31 2.70
C ASN A 671 -21.93 -10.54 2.92
N PRO A 672 -21.49 -11.79 3.09
CA PRO A 672 -20.10 -12.07 3.36
C PRO A 672 -19.22 -11.68 2.19
N MET A 673 -18.19 -10.91 2.46
CA MET A 673 -17.16 -10.53 1.50
C MET A 673 -16.49 -11.78 0.94
N LYS A 674 -16.58 -11.99 -0.37
CA LYS A 674 -15.90 -13.10 -1.03
C LYS A 674 -14.45 -12.76 -1.37
N PRO A 675 -14.16 -11.62 -2.03
CA PRO A 675 -12.79 -11.20 -2.28
C PRO A 675 -12.14 -10.63 -1.02
N GLY A 676 -10.84 -10.90 -0.87
CA GLY A 676 -10.00 -10.31 0.15
C GLY A 676 -9.07 -9.24 -0.43
N LYS A 677 -8.65 -8.29 0.41
CA LYS A 677 -7.64 -7.28 0.07
C LYS A 677 -6.24 -7.77 0.47
N MET A 678 -5.23 -7.48 -0.34
CA MET A 678 -3.82 -7.69 -0.05
C MET A 678 -3.00 -6.50 -0.55
N THR A 679 -1.80 -6.30 0.02
CA THR A 679 -0.84 -5.32 -0.50
C THR A 679 0.14 -5.97 -1.47
N THR A 680 0.79 -7.06 -1.07
CA THR A 680 1.89 -7.70 -1.82
C THR A 680 1.56 -9.13 -2.23
N PHE A 681 1.06 -9.97 -1.32
CA PHE A 681 0.81 -11.37 -1.59
C PHE A 681 -0.33 -11.94 -0.73
N PHE A 682 -0.87 -13.05 -1.20
CA PHE A 682 -1.73 -13.94 -0.42
C PHE A 682 -1.33 -15.39 -0.66
N GLY A 683 -1.76 -16.28 0.21
CA GLY A 683 -1.49 -17.69 0.00
C GLY A 683 -2.06 -18.63 1.04
N LEU A 684 -1.86 -19.91 0.75
CA LEU A 684 -2.36 -21.02 1.54
C LEU A 684 -1.19 -21.90 1.99
N GLU A 685 -1.33 -22.50 3.16
CA GLU A 685 -0.35 -23.40 3.74
C GLU A 685 -1.02 -24.50 4.54
N ASP A 686 -0.46 -25.70 4.48
CA ASP A 686 -0.78 -26.83 5.38
C ASP A 686 0.50 -27.29 6.11
N GLU A 687 0.43 -28.40 6.81
CA GLU A 687 1.55 -28.97 7.60
C GLU A 687 2.76 -29.40 6.74
N ASN A 688 2.63 -29.48 5.44
CA ASN A 688 3.66 -30.04 4.56
C ASN A 688 4.22 -29.03 3.55
N ARG A 689 3.43 -28.02 3.17
CA ARG A 689 3.73 -27.13 2.05
C ARG A 689 2.88 -25.88 2.06
N GLY A 690 3.31 -24.91 1.28
CA GLY A 690 2.52 -23.71 1.03
C GLY A 690 2.79 -23.14 -0.36
N LEU A 691 1.94 -22.21 -0.74
CA LEU A 691 2.05 -21.40 -1.95
C LEU A 691 1.67 -19.96 -1.63
N TYR A 692 2.56 -19.02 -1.93
CA TYR A 692 2.21 -17.60 -2.00
C TYR A 692 2.10 -17.17 -3.46
N ILE A 693 1.13 -16.30 -3.75
CA ILE A 693 0.97 -15.58 -5.02
C ILE A 693 1.22 -14.12 -4.73
N ALA A 694 2.30 -13.58 -5.27
CA ALA A 694 2.63 -12.17 -5.15
C ALA A 694 2.13 -11.40 -6.36
N GLY A 695 1.67 -10.15 -6.16
CA GLY A 695 1.20 -9.25 -7.21
C GLY A 695 1.89 -7.89 -7.14
N ARG A 696 2.10 -7.24 -8.29
CA ARG A 696 2.54 -5.84 -8.40
C ARG A 696 1.33 -4.94 -8.63
N GLY A 697 0.82 -4.34 -7.55
CA GLY A 697 -0.39 -3.51 -7.61
C GLY A 697 -1.66 -4.30 -7.99
N LEU A 698 -1.71 -5.58 -7.64
CA LEU A 698 -2.90 -6.44 -7.74
C LEU A 698 -3.37 -6.69 -6.32
N CYS A 699 -4.44 -6.01 -5.91
CA CYS A 699 -4.84 -5.94 -4.51
C CYS A 699 -6.04 -6.81 -4.15
N GLU A 700 -6.67 -7.48 -5.12
CA GLU A 700 -7.85 -8.33 -4.90
C GLU A 700 -7.56 -9.80 -5.18
N TYR A 701 -7.85 -10.64 -4.20
CA TYR A 701 -7.81 -12.09 -4.33
C TYR A 701 -9.11 -12.73 -3.84
N GLU A 702 -9.35 -13.97 -4.23
CA GLU A 702 -10.42 -14.81 -3.70
C GLU A 702 -9.90 -16.24 -3.52
N VAL A 703 -10.33 -16.93 -2.45
CA VAL A 703 -10.18 -18.38 -2.33
C VAL A 703 -11.56 -18.98 -2.51
N LEU A 704 -11.76 -19.69 -3.61
CA LEU A 704 -13.06 -20.25 -3.96
C LEU A 704 -13.46 -21.33 -2.95
N ARG A 705 -14.77 -21.43 -2.69
CA ARG A 705 -15.35 -22.44 -1.79
C ARG A 705 -15.60 -23.76 -2.50
N ASP A 706 -14.81 -24.06 -3.54
CA ASP A 706 -14.83 -25.32 -4.25
C ASP A 706 -14.05 -26.42 -3.49
N GLU A 707 -14.11 -27.64 -3.98
CA GLU A 707 -13.39 -28.78 -3.38
C GLU A 707 -11.86 -28.63 -3.39
N HIS A 708 -11.35 -27.76 -4.29
CA HIS A 708 -9.92 -27.52 -4.47
C HIS A 708 -9.41 -26.29 -3.70
N ARG A 709 -10.28 -25.49 -3.09
CA ARG A 709 -9.92 -24.19 -2.51
C ARG A 709 -9.12 -23.34 -3.50
N THR A 710 -9.59 -23.30 -4.76
CA THR A 710 -8.89 -22.62 -5.86
C THR A 710 -8.57 -21.18 -5.51
N MET A 711 -7.29 -20.82 -5.62
CA MET A 711 -6.83 -19.43 -5.44
C MET A 711 -7.11 -18.65 -6.73
N ALA A 712 -7.79 -17.52 -6.61
CA ALA A 712 -8.11 -16.64 -7.72
C ALA A 712 -7.50 -15.26 -7.46
N LEU A 713 -6.74 -14.75 -8.43
CA LEU A 713 -6.19 -13.39 -8.42
C LEU A 713 -6.92 -12.58 -9.49
N THR A 714 -7.49 -11.44 -9.12
CA THR A 714 -8.17 -10.55 -10.06
C THR A 714 -7.14 -9.79 -10.90
N LEU A 715 -7.26 -9.90 -12.23
CA LEU A 715 -6.36 -9.26 -13.20
C LEU A 715 -6.98 -8.06 -13.90
N HIS A 716 -8.31 -8.07 -14.05
CA HIS A 716 -9.08 -7.01 -14.70
C HIS A 716 -10.49 -6.98 -14.14
N ARG A 717 -11.03 -5.78 -13.99
CA ARG A 717 -12.43 -5.54 -13.71
C ARG A 717 -12.87 -4.28 -14.43
N GLY A 718 -13.94 -4.37 -15.21
CA GLY A 718 -14.55 -3.26 -15.97
C GLY A 718 -16.00 -3.07 -15.57
N VAL A 719 -16.37 -1.84 -15.23
CA VAL A 719 -17.74 -1.37 -14.93
C VAL A 719 -17.94 0.02 -15.51
N ALA A 720 -19.16 0.55 -15.51
CA ALA A 720 -19.48 1.81 -16.19
C ALA A 720 -20.06 2.89 -15.27
N GLU A 721 -20.25 2.60 -14.00
CA GLU A 721 -20.91 3.51 -13.05
C GLU A 721 -20.08 3.63 -11.78
N LEU A 722 -20.05 4.85 -11.22
CA LEU A 722 -19.38 5.13 -9.94
C LEU A 722 -20.09 4.39 -8.79
N GLY A 723 -21.41 4.38 -8.79
CA GLY A 723 -22.23 3.72 -7.77
C GLY A 723 -23.60 3.33 -8.33
N ASP A 724 -24.46 2.73 -7.53
CA ASP A 724 -25.78 2.23 -7.96
C ASP A 724 -26.88 3.32 -8.02
N TRP A 725 -26.49 4.59 -8.04
CA TRP A 725 -27.40 5.74 -8.11
C TRP A 725 -27.82 6.11 -9.53
N ASN A 726 -27.12 5.63 -10.56
CA ASN A 726 -27.30 5.97 -11.99
C ASN A 726 -27.17 7.46 -12.31
N TYR A 727 -26.33 8.20 -11.60
CA TYR A 727 -26.08 9.63 -11.81
C TYR A 727 -24.70 9.92 -12.40
N PHE A 728 -23.74 9.04 -12.18
CA PHE A 728 -22.33 9.30 -12.43
C PHE A 728 -21.74 8.21 -13.32
N PRO A 729 -21.98 8.29 -14.65
CA PRO A 729 -21.37 7.34 -15.56
C PRO A 729 -19.85 7.52 -15.59
N THR A 730 -19.14 6.41 -15.55
CA THR A 730 -17.67 6.34 -15.56
C THR A 730 -17.17 5.38 -16.65
N PRO A 731 -17.35 5.73 -17.93
CA PRO A 731 -17.02 4.85 -19.06
C PRO A 731 -15.55 4.42 -19.10
N GLU A 732 -14.61 5.21 -18.58
CA GLU A 732 -13.19 4.84 -18.50
C GLU A 732 -12.90 3.75 -17.45
N ALA A 733 -13.82 3.51 -16.50
CA ALA A 733 -13.72 2.39 -15.56
C ALA A 733 -13.90 1.02 -16.21
N GLN A 734 -14.35 0.96 -17.45
CA GLN A 734 -14.30 -0.25 -18.28
C GLN A 734 -12.87 -0.72 -18.56
N CYS A 735 -11.88 0.16 -18.42
CA CYS A 735 -10.45 -0.15 -18.63
C CYS A 735 -10.18 -0.93 -19.91
N LYS A 736 -10.81 -0.52 -21.02
CA LYS A 736 -10.63 -1.14 -22.34
C LYS A 736 -9.21 -0.96 -22.87
N GLY A 737 -8.85 -1.79 -23.83
CA GLY A 737 -7.56 -1.75 -24.52
C GLY A 737 -6.57 -2.75 -23.95
N THR A 738 -5.32 -2.35 -23.79
CA THR A 738 -4.25 -3.27 -23.37
C THR A 738 -3.85 -3.02 -21.91
N LEU A 739 -4.05 -4.03 -21.08
CA LEU A 739 -3.61 -4.06 -19.69
C LEU A 739 -2.45 -5.05 -19.55
N THR A 740 -1.40 -4.66 -18.85
CA THR A 740 -0.30 -5.55 -18.44
C THR A 740 -0.30 -5.69 -16.93
N VAL A 741 -0.30 -6.93 -16.45
CA VAL A 741 -0.23 -7.27 -15.03
C VAL A 741 0.92 -8.24 -14.76
N GLU A 742 1.53 -8.12 -13.58
CA GLU A 742 2.65 -8.96 -13.16
C GLU A 742 2.38 -9.60 -11.81
N TYR A 743 2.63 -10.91 -11.73
CA TYR A 743 2.48 -11.69 -10.51
C TYR A 743 3.47 -12.86 -10.51
N ALA A 744 3.66 -13.47 -9.34
CA ALA A 744 4.62 -14.57 -9.20
C ALA A 744 4.06 -15.68 -8.30
N LEU A 745 4.45 -16.92 -8.59
CA LEU A 745 4.16 -18.07 -7.74
C LEU A 745 5.41 -18.43 -6.94
N VAL A 746 5.25 -18.51 -5.63
CA VAL A 746 6.33 -18.79 -4.66
C VAL A 746 5.96 -20.01 -3.84
N PRO A 747 6.28 -21.24 -4.29
CA PRO A 747 6.09 -22.46 -3.51
C PRO A 747 7.11 -22.55 -2.36
N PHE A 748 6.69 -23.15 -1.23
CA PHE A 748 7.57 -23.37 -0.09
C PHE A 748 7.23 -24.67 0.68
N ALA A 749 8.21 -25.17 1.43
CA ALA A 749 8.02 -26.31 2.33
C ALA A 749 7.59 -25.85 3.73
N ASP A 750 7.04 -26.75 4.51
CA ASP A 750 6.60 -26.47 5.87
C ASP A 750 7.78 -26.40 6.85
N SER A 751 8.45 -25.26 6.83
CA SER A 751 9.31 -24.84 7.93
C SER A 751 9.16 -23.34 8.11
N LEU A 752 9.29 -22.85 9.33
CA LEU A 752 9.26 -21.42 9.60
C LEU A 752 10.24 -20.67 8.68
N ARG A 753 11.42 -21.24 8.47
CA ARG A 753 12.47 -20.64 7.62
C ARG A 753 12.10 -20.62 6.14
N ASP A 754 11.45 -21.65 5.62
CA ASP A 754 11.00 -21.67 4.21
C ASP A 754 9.84 -20.67 4.01
N ARG A 755 8.94 -20.56 4.98
CA ARG A 755 7.84 -19.56 5.00
C ARG A 755 8.39 -18.14 5.03
N GLU A 756 9.34 -17.85 5.92
CA GLU A 756 10.03 -16.55 5.97
C GLU A 756 10.68 -16.22 4.62
N ASN A 757 11.43 -17.17 4.05
CA ASN A 757 12.07 -16.97 2.76
C ASN A 757 11.08 -16.76 1.62
N ALA A 758 9.91 -17.44 1.63
CA ALA A 758 8.88 -17.25 0.62
C ALA A 758 8.25 -15.84 0.72
N ALA A 759 7.99 -15.36 1.93
CA ALA A 759 7.51 -14.00 2.14
C ALA A 759 8.54 -12.96 1.67
N LEU A 760 9.82 -13.13 1.99
CA LEU A 760 10.89 -12.25 1.52
C LEU A 760 11.02 -12.27 -0.01
N GLU A 761 10.82 -13.42 -0.66
CA GLU A 761 10.77 -13.54 -2.13
C GLU A 761 9.59 -12.74 -2.73
N CYS A 762 8.43 -12.73 -2.06
CA CYS A 762 7.28 -11.93 -2.46
C CYS A 762 7.58 -10.42 -2.35
N TYR A 763 8.18 -9.99 -1.25
CA TYR A 763 8.61 -8.58 -1.10
C TYR A 763 9.67 -8.17 -2.12
N SER A 764 10.64 -9.04 -2.40
CA SER A 764 11.65 -8.79 -3.44
C SER A 764 11.01 -8.63 -4.82
N PHE A 765 10.02 -9.45 -5.16
CA PHE A 765 9.24 -9.32 -6.39
C PHE A 765 8.49 -7.97 -6.44
N ALA A 766 7.78 -7.61 -5.38
CA ALA A 766 6.98 -6.39 -5.32
C ALA A 766 7.81 -5.10 -5.33
N ALA A 767 9.06 -5.15 -4.82
CA ALA A 767 9.97 -4.00 -4.83
C ALA A 767 10.51 -3.64 -6.23
N TYR A 768 10.13 -4.36 -7.26
CA TYR A 768 10.61 -4.23 -8.64
C TYR A 768 12.11 -4.58 -8.76
N GLU A 769 12.80 -4.03 -9.76
CA GLU A 769 14.22 -4.32 -9.93
C GLU A 769 15.07 -3.58 -8.88
N PRO A 770 16.10 -4.23 -8.32
CA PRO A 770 17.07 -3.56 -7.46
C PRO A 770 17.79 -2.41 -8.19
N ALA A 771 18.10 -1.34 -7.48
CA ALA A 771 18.88 -0.27 -8.03
C ALA A 771 20.29 -0.76 -8.36
N ALA A 772 20.77 -0.48 -9.58
CA ALA A 772 22.09 -0.86 -10.04
C ALA A 772 22.72 0.27 -10.86
N PHE A 773 24.06 0.26 -10.91
CA PHE A 773 24.87 1.21 -11.68
C PHE A 773 25.97 0.45 -12.42
N CYS A 774 26.17 0.76 -13.71
CA CYS A 774 27.26 0.21 -14.51
C CYS A 774 28.13 1.36 -15.04
N GLY A 775 29.46 1.18 -14.96
CA GLY A 775 30.40 2.17 -15.45
C GLY A 775 31.83 1.61 -15.59
N PRO A 776 32.77 2.38 -16.17
CA PRO A 776 34.18 2.04 -16.12
C PRO A 776 34.64 1.86 -14.67
N VAL A 777 35.62 0.96 -14.46
CA VAL A 777 36.20 0.80 -13.12
C VAL A 777 37.01 2.03 -12.73
N GLN A 778 37.02 2.31 -11.44
CA GLN A 778 37.65 3.51 -10.87
C GLN A 778 38.26 3.23 -9.50
N GLU A 779 39.21 4.08 -9.08
CA GLU A 779 39.63 4.18 -7.68
C GLU A 779 38.61 5.00 -6.89
N GLY A 780 38.44 4.69 -5.60
CA GLY A 780 37.52 5.38 -4.71
C GLY A 780 37.92 5.18 -3.24
N SER A 781 37.31 5.92 -2.36
CA SER A 781 37.55 5.89 -0.90
C SER A 781 36.85 4.73 -0.19
N ASN A 782 35.81 4.17 -0.79
CA ASN A 782 35.02 3.09 -0.22
C ASN A 782 35.25 1.76 -0.94
N PRO A 783 35.13 0.60 -0.26
CA PRO A 783 35.34 -0.71 -0.88
C PRO A 783 34.27 -0.99 -1.95
N ALA A 784 34.57 -1.95 -2.86
CA ALA A 784 33.66 -2.37 -3.92
C ALA A 784 32.40 -3.07 -3.38
N ASP A 785 32.51 -3.74 -2.24
CA ASP A 785 31.40 -4.43 -1.57
C ASP A 785 31.28 -3.93 -0.14
N GLY A 786 30.05 -3.87 0.39
CA GLY A 786 29.84 -3.44 1.77
C GLY A 786 28.39 -3.40 2.21
N ALA A 787 28.20 -3.03 3.46
CA ALA A 787 26.89 -2.77 4.04
C ALA A 787 26.92 -1.50 4.87
N LEU A 788 25.80 -0.81 4.94
CA LEU A 788 25.61 0.40 5.76
C LEU A 788 25.82 0.07 7.25
N VAL A 789 25.22 -1.02 7.68
CA VAL A 789 25.37 -1.66 8.99
C VAL A 789 25.42 -3.17 8.80
N GLY A 790 26.17 -3.88 9.64
CA GLY A 790 26.07 -5.33 9.69
C GLY A 790 24.73 -5.72 10.31
N LEU A 791 23.83 -6.34 9.53
CA LEU A 791 22.50 -6.74 9.99
C LEU A 791 22.40 -8.26 10.04
N SER A 792 21.94 -8.79 11.16
CA SER A 792 21.65 -10.21 11.31
C SER A 792 20.43 -10.46 12.20
N GLY A 793 19.77 -11.57 11.96
CA GLY A 793 18.52 -11.98 12.57
C GLY A 793 17.54 -12.52 11.52
N HIS A 794 16.34 -12.87 11.94
CA HIS A 794 15.27 -13.36 11.08
C HIS A 794 13.91 -13.07 11.72
N GLY A 795 12.79 -13.28 11.00
CA GLY A 795 11.46 -13.04 11.53
C GLY A 795 11.08 -11.55 11.59
N PHE A 796 11.74 -10.71 10.82
CA PHE A 796 11.39 -9.29 10.67
C PHE A 796 11.62 -8.82 9.22
N ILE A 797 10.99 -7.72 8.88
CA ILE A 797 11.05 -7.09 7.55
C ILE A 797 11.45 -5.63 7.74
N VAL A 798 12.36 -5.13 6.92
CA VAL A 798 12.70 -3.69 6.86
C VAL A 798 11.63 -2.98 6.03
N SER A 799 10.92 -2.04 6.64
CA SER A 799 9.94 -1.21 5.96
C SER A 799 10.54 0.11 5.47
N ALA A 800 11.40 0.75 6.26
CA ALA A 800 12.04 2.00 5.85
C ALA A 800 13.53 2.06 6.22
N LEU A 801 14.31 2.67 5.33
CA LEU A 801 15.66 3.19 5.55
C LEU A 801 15.71 4.60 4.98
N LYS A 802 15.76 5.63 5.85
CA LYS A 802 15.67 7.04 5.43
C LYS A 802 16.47 7.95 6.35
N MET A 803 16.70 9.18 5.94
CA MET A 803 17.16 10.21 6.86
C MET A 803 16.02 10.65 7.80
N ALA A 804 16.33 11.02 9.04
CA ALA A 804 15.35 11.58 9.96
C ALA A 804 14.78 12.90 9.42
N GLU A 805 13.54 13.23 9.82
CA GLU A 805 12.82 14.40 9.28
C GLU A 805 13.50 15.73 9.65
N ASP A 806 14.01 15.85 10.86
CA ASP A 806 14.45 17.13 11.45
C ASP A 806 15.93 17.17 11.86
N ARG A 807 16.68 16.07 11.62
CA ARG A 807 18.07 15.95 12.07
C ARG A 807 18.93 15.05 11.21
N ASP A 808 20.24 15.19 11.30
CA ASP A 808 21.19 14.42 10.50
C ASP A 808 21.50 13.07 11.15
N SER A 809 20.53 12.17 11.08
CA SER A 809 20.62 10.78 11.52
C SER A 809 19.79 9.88 10.61
N VAL A 810 20.02 8.56 10.70
CA VAL A 810 19.36 7.57 9.86
C VAL A 810 18.27 6.85 10.64
N ILE A 811 17.09 6.74 10.06
CA ILE A 811 15.96 5.97 10.57
C ILE A 811 15.93 4.61 9.86
N LEU A 812 15.96 3.56 10.67
CA LEU A 812 15.72 2.19 10.25
C LEU A 812 14.43 1.70 10.92
N ARG A 813 13.40 1.41 10.14
CA ARG A 813 12.14 0.83 10.63
C ARG A 813 12.02 -0.61 10.18
N VAL A 814 11.64 -1.46 11.14
CA VAL A 814 11.38 -2.88 10.90
C VAL A 814 10.06 -3.27 11.55
N PHE A 815 9.45 -4.33 11.05
CA PHE A 815 8.29 -4.92 11.70
C PHE A 815 8.39 -6.44 11.74
N ASN A 816 7.74 -7.03 12.73
CA ASN A 816 7.63 -8.47 12.90
C ASN A 816 6.19 -8.91 12.55
N PRO A 817 5.95 -9.51 11.39
CA PRO A 817 4.61 -9.96 11.02
C PRO A 817 4.20 -11.29 11.66
N TYR A 818 5.10 -11.92 12.43
CA TYR A 818 4.89 -13.25 13.04
C TYR A 818 4.40 -13.15 14.48
N GLY A 819 3.80 -14.22 14.99
CA GLY A 819 3.28 -14.34 16.36
C GLY A 819 4.33 -14.67 17.43
N THR A 820 5.62 -14.63 17.10
CA THR A 820 6.73 -14.93 18.02
C THR A 820 7.71 -13.78 18.09
N ASP A 821 8.24 -13.51 19.27
CA ASP A 821 9.28 -12.51 19.47
C ASP A 821 10.56 -12.86 18.70
N THR A 822 11.20 -11.85 18.17
CA THR A 822 12.52 -11.98 17.54
C THR A 822 13.45 -10.84 17.96
N LYS A 823 14.66 -10.85 17.43
CA LYS A 823 15.63 -9.77 17.66
C LYS A 823 16.50 -9.56 16.43
N MET A 824 16.79 -8.31 16.18
CA MET A 824 17.73 -7.84 15.19
C MET A 824 19.05 -7.49 15.90
N LYS A 825 20.17 -7.93 15.35
CA LYS A 825 21.49 -7.50 15.76
C LYS A 825 22.08 -6.58 14.72
N LEU A 826 22.52 -5.40 15.13
CA LEU A 826 23.18 -4.40 14.32
C LEU A 826 24.65 -4.29 14.71
N ASP A 827 25.55 -4.39 13.74
CA ASP A 827 26.93 -3.94 13.86
C ASP A 827 27.03 -2.55 13.25
N LEU A 828 27.26 -1.54 14.08
CA LEU A 828 27.28 -0.13 13.69
C LEU A 828 28.47 0.23 12.79
N GLY A 829 29.48 -0.63 12.72
CA GLY A 829 30.69 -0.35 11.98
C GLY A 829 31.38 0.94 12.45
N GLU A 830 32.05 1.65 11.56
CA GLU A 830 32.70 2.94 11.84
C GLU A 830 31.80 4.14 11.55
N ARG A 831 30.68 3.93 10.83
CA ARG A 831 29.80 5.00 10.37
C ARG A 831 28.84 5.53 11.42
N PHE A 832 28.51 4.73 12.43
CA PHE A 832 27.56 5.11 13.47
C PHE A 832 28.16 4.99 14.88
N SER A 833 27.90 5.99 15.71
CA SER A 833 28.39 6.09 17.08
C SER A 833 27.45 5.45 18.09
N SER A 834 26.14 5.47 17.83
CA SER A 834 25.11 4.93 18.74
C SER A 834 23.78 4.71 18.03
N ALA A 835 22.86 4.00 18.73
CA ALA A 835 21.51 3.76 18.27
C ALA A 835 20.48 4.06 19.37
N HIS A 836 19.29 4.55 18.97
CA HIS A 836 18.18 4.85 19.88
C HIS A 836 16.89 4.21 19.37
N LEU A 837 16.05 3.71 20.27
CA LEU A 837 14.65 3.46 19.94
C LEU A 837 13.93 4.79 19.83
N THR A 838 13.06 4.91 18.82
CA THR A 838 12.14 6.03 18.64
C THR A 838 10.70 5.53 18.55
N ASN A 839 9.75 6.43 18.73
CA ASN A 839 8.37 6.18 18.29
C ASN A 839 8.23 6.41 16.75
N LEU A 840 7.02 6.28 16.21
CA LEU A 840 6.78 6.47 14.77
C LEU A 840 6.92 7.94 14.34
N ALA A 841 6.71 8.88 15.27
CA ALA A 841 7.00 10.31 15.08
C ALA A 841 8.50 10.65 15.21
N GLU A 842 9.38 9.66 15.18
CA GLU A 842 10.84 9.76 15.26
C GLU A 842 11.36 10.39 16.57
N LYS A 843 10.53 10.52 17.61
CA LYS A 843 10.94 11.03 18.93
C LYS A 843 11.74 9.96 19.66
N ARG A 844 12.95 10.32 20.13
CA ARG A 844 13.83 9.42 20.90
C ARG A 844 13.15 8.97 22.19
N GLN A 845 13.12 7.66 22.44
CA GLN A 845 12.58 7.06 23.64
C GLN A 845 13.67 6.49 24.55
N LYS A 846 14.61 5.72 23.99
CA LYS A 846 15.62 5.00 24.75
C LYS A 846 16.92 4.82 23.96
N LYS A 847 18.05 5.14 24.55
CA LYS A 847 19.37 4.76 24.01
C LYS A 847 19.57 3.26 24.16
N LEU A 848 19.97 2.61 23.08
CA LEU A 848 20.25 1.18 23.08
C LEU A 848 21.68 0.90 23.59
N PRO A 849 21.87 -0.15 24.42
CA PRO A 849 23.20 -0.55 24.85
C PRO A 849 24.04 -1.00 23.66
N CYS A 850 25.22 -0.40 23.51
CA CYS A 850 26.19 -0.74 22.48
C CYS A 850 27.43 -1.35 23.13
N ARG A 851 27.81 -2.57 22.69
CA ARG A 851 29.03 -3.25 23.15
C ARG A 851 29.84 -3.71 21.94
N ASN A 852 31.09 -3.31 21.85
CA ASN A 852 31.95 -3.63 20.69
C ASN A 852 31.25 -3.31 19.36
N ARG A 853 30.67 -2.12 19.27
CA ARG A 853 29.90 -1.64 18.11
C ARG A 853 28.64 -2.46 17.78
N SER A 854 28.29 -3.43 18.59
CA SER A 854 27.11 -4.26 18.39
C SER A 854 25.94 -3.81 19.29
N VAL A 855 24.78 -3.71 18.67
CA VAL A 855 23.50 -3.37 19.29
C VAL A 855 22.51 -4.49 19.03
N THR A 856 21.79 -4.91 20.07
CA THR A 856 20.69 -5.88 19.92
C THR A 856 19.36 -5.16 20.13
N VAL A 857 18.49 -5.24 19.15
CA VAL A 857 17.16 -4.64 19.14
C VAL A 857 16.13 -5.76 19.30
N PRO A 858 15.37 -5.80 20.41
CA PRO A 858 14.24 -6.72 20.52
C PRO A 858 13.11 -6.28 19.59
N ILE A 859 12.50 -7.23 18.91
CA ILE A 859 11.35 -7.01 18.03
C ILE A 859 10.24 -7.97 18.45
N PRO A 860 9.33 -7.54 19.36
CA PRO A 860 8.23 -8.37 19.81
C PRO A 860 7.31 -8.82 18.67
N ALA A 861 6.52 -9.86 18.92
CA ALA A 861 5.51 -10.35 17.98
C ALA A 861 4.58 -9.22 17.51
N LYS A 862 4.31 -9.17 16.20
CA LYS A 862 3.42 -8.18 15.57
C LYS A 862 3.82 -6.70 15.76
N LYS A 863 5.07 -6.43 16.21
CA LYS A 863 5.52 -5.07 16.56
C LYS A 863 6.24 -4.38 15.43
N ILE A 864 5.95 -3.08 15.25
CA ILE A 864 6.72 -2.13 14.47
C ILE A 864 7.77 -1.52 15.40
N VAL A 865 9.03 -1.54 15.00
CA VAL A 865 10.16 -1.01 15.79
C VAL A 865 10.95 -0.03 14.92
N THR A 866 11.15 1.18 15.43
CA THR A 866 11.93 2.21 14.76
C THR A 866 13.22 2.46 15.55
N VAL A 867 14.35 2.44 14.84
CA VAL A 867 15.70 2.68 15.37
C VAL A 867 16.29 3.88 14.65
N GLU A 868 16.76 4.83 15.41
CA GLU A 868 17.59 5.93 14.92
C GLU A 868 19.07 5.58 15.12
N LEU A 869 19.84 5.66 14.05
CA LEU A 869 21.28 5.46 14.00
C LEU A 869 21.96 6.83 13.91
N ILE A 870 22.83 7.11 14.89
CA ILE A 870 23.55 8.39 14.98
C ILE A 870 24.88 8.27 14.24
N PRO A 871 25.16 9.07 13.21
CA PRO A 871 26.44 9.09 12.54
C PRO A 871 27.62 9.27 13.51
N ALA A 872 28.76 8.67 13.17
CA ALA A 872 30.02 9.00 13.84
C ALA A 872 30.50 10.39 13.35
N GLU A 873 31.19 11.12 14.22
CA GLU A 873 31.77 12.44 13.92
C GLU A 873 32.91 12.33 12.88
#